data_6d87e2dfb2f9feac205745b6b48804d0
#
_entry.id   6d87e2dfb2f9feac205745b6b48804d0
#
_cell.length_a   1.000
_cell.length_b   1.000
_cell.length_c   1.000
_cell.angle_alpha   90.00
_cell.angle_beta   90.00
_cell.angle_gamma   90.00
#
_symmetry.space_group_name_H-M   'P 1'
#
loop_
_entity.id
_entity.type
_entity.pdbx_description
1 polymer ?
#
loop_
_entity_poly.entity_id
_entity_poly.type
_entity_poly.pdbx_seq_one_letter_code
_entity_poly.pdbx_strand_id
1 'polypeptide(L)'
;MEELMKKVRREYFPLCVQKAQLITKMYRETEGEPESLRQAKAFAHVLENIPIWIDEEELIAGHAASKPWGVEIDPFLGPIDIEMLKGLEQEGVVVIDEEDWSAIREVAEYWRRRNWQYRTWQLTDERLWKFLQVGIWLPPMRNRTEGVGTYAGSGLGIYHGLHLAVPDYEKVLSHGLNSIIEEAEEELKSIRFFGRDDVEKRLFLDAVIIALKAINHFANRLADLAESQAGTEANPERREKLQRIAETCRWVPANAARSFYEALQCFWLIYLVCNPSPTIGVGRFDQYMYPFYKKDKEMGRITDEEVVSLLCELRVKDMELVRVALRPEKRMQHAGMAKWHNMVIGGVTSNSQDATNELAYLILEAAKRLTTPHHTITLRVHEGTPEELMIEALEVVKTGVGMPAFVGDRSYIEFLLSKGVPLSVARNYALGGCLDVALPGLMRIVGASFFVAPKVLEIFLNDGVDPRTGLEVGPFKVDFDKFQTYVEFTDALKEYLAHFIGLWVEVANLNAAVRSELTKHVVEAALMTNGIKAGKSFFERKMPYEINSVLLPVGMINVADSLATIKKLVFEEKKITMEQLKKAVQANWKGHEDLRRMCLEAPKYGNDDDYTDLIAKDLYRFLAKTITKFDYTLGGKHQPGGISISSMWAGGDITGATPDGRYAGEVLADGSMSPMRGRDTNGPTAIIKSASKIDQALYASTLLNMKFHPSTLGNTEDLKKLATLIKTYFSLGGKHIQFNVVSREMLLEAQKHPESYSDLVVRVAGYSAYFVQLGKRVQDEIIARTELSI
;
A
#
# COMPACT_ATOMS: atom_id res chain seq x y z
N MET A 1 6.70 -2.11 -27.92
CA MET A 1 6.33 -2.99 -26.79
C MET A 1 7.50 -3.80 -26.26
N GLU A 2 8.21 -4.58 -27.08
CA GLU A 2 9.36 -5.37 -26.63
C GLU A 2 10.47 -4.50 -26.03
N GLU A 3 10.75 -3.32 -26.60
CA GLU A 3 11.69 -2.37 -26.02
C GLU A 3 11.23 -1.79 -24.68
N LEU A 4 9.95 -1.46 -24.54
CA LEU A 4 9.39 -1.03 -23.26
C LEU A 4 9.50 -2.11 -22.19
N MET A 5 9.24 -3.38 -22.56
CA MET A 5 9.40 -4.51 -21.64
C MET A 5 10.86 -4.73 -21.21
N LYS A 6 11.83 -4.49 -22.10
CA LYS A 6 13.27 -4.55 -21.73
C LYS A 6 13.64 -3.46 -20.71
N LYS A 7 13.05 -2.26 -20.81
CA LYS A 7 13.32 -1.16 -19.87
C LYS A 7 12.90 -1.48 -18.42
N VAL A 8 11.81 -2.23 -18.22
CA VAL A 8 11.26 -2.50 -16.88
C VAL A 8 11.87 -3.73 -16.17
N ARG A 9 12.67 -4.54 -16.88
CA ARG A 9 13.31 -5.74 -16.33
C ARG A 9 14.69 -5.39 -15.81
N ARG A 10 14.78 -5.06 -14.52
CA ARG A 10 16.05 -4.72 -13.87
C ARG A 10 16.37 -5.73 -12.79
N GLU A 11 17.64 -6.16 -12.75
CA GLU A 11 18.17 -7.04 -11.71
C GLU A 11 18.63 -6.24 -10.48
N TYR A 12 19.08 -5.02 -10.67
CA TYR A 12 19.56 -4.12 -9.62
C TYR A 12 19.20 -2.65 -9.91
N PHE A 13 19.29 -1.82 -8.89
CA PHE A 13 18.97 -0.38 -8.98
C PHE A 13 20.17 0.45 -8.53
N PRO A 14 20.54 1.52 -9.27
CA PRO A 14 21.51 2.49 -8.78
C PRO A 14 21.01 3.15 -7.49
N LEU A 15 21.80 3.08 -6.40
CA LEU A 15 21.50 3.84 -5.19
C LEU A 15 22.03 5.26 -5.37
N CYS A 16 21.15 6.25 -5.20
CA CYS A 16 21.44 7.67 -5.40
C CYS A 16 21.42 8.42 -4.07
N VAL A 17 22.35 9.36 -3.90
CA VAL A 17 22.46 10.20 -2.69
C VAL A 17 22.19 11.68 -2.96
N GLN A 18 22.03 12.07 -4.21
CA GLN A 18 21.95 13.47 -4.62
C GLN A 18 20.76 14.21 -4.01
N LYS A 19 19.57 13.60 -4.02
CA LYS A 19 18.40 14.17 -3.35
C LYS A 19 18.69 14.42 -1.86
N ALA A 20 19.26 13.45 -1.18
CA ALA A 20 19.60 13.56 0.24
C ALA A 20 20.65 14.64 0.53
N GLN A 21 21.63 14.80 -0.36
CA GLN A 21 22.64 15.88 -0.26
C GLN A 21 21.99 17.26 -0.42
N LEU A 22 21.14 17.43 -1.43
CA LEU A 22 20.41 18.70 -1.69
C LEU A 22 19.55 19.08 -0.49
N ILE A 23 18.81 18.12 0.06
CA ILE A 23 18.00 18.31 1.27
C ILE A 23 18.89 18.69 2.46
N THR A 24 19.97 17.97 2.69
CA THR A 24 20.89 18.17 3.83
C THR A 24 21.53 19.56 3.77
N LYS A 25 21.96 19.98 2.58
CA LYS A 25 22.52 21.32 2.35
C LYS A 25 21.54 22.40 2.78
N MET A 26 20.29 22.34 2.28
CA MET A 26 19.29 23.34 2.59
C MET A 26 18.90 23.34 4.07
N TYR A 27 18.87 22.16 4.70
CA TYR A 27 18.60 22.07 6.14
C TYR A 27 19.69 22.68 7.03
N ARG A 28 20.94 22.69 6.57
CA ARG A 28 22.04 23.42 7.24
C ARG A 28 21.91 24.94 7.05
N GLU A 29 21.56 25.37 5.84
CA GLU A 29 21.43 26.80 5.51
C GLU A 29 20.22 27.45 6.18
N THR A 30 19.17 26.68 6.46
CA THR A 30 17.92 27.15 7.07
C THR A 30 17.78 26.78 8.56
N GLU A 31 18.91 26.51 9.24
CA GLU A 31 18.87 26.21 10.67
C GLU A 31 18.25 27.35 11.47
N GLY A 32 17.23 27.03 12.33
CA GLY A 32 16.47 28.00 13.10
C GLY A 32 15.23 28.56 12.41
N GLU A 33 15.02 28.30 11.12
CA GLU A 33 13.78 28.66 10.45
C GLU A 33 12.62 27.68 10.82
N PRO A 34 11.35 28.12 10.69
CA PRO A 34 10.19 27.24 10.87
C PRO A 34 10.22 26.01 9.94
N GLU A 35 9.81 24.85 10.45
CA GLU A 35 9.95 23.57 9.74
C GLU A 35 9.19 23.53 8.40
N SER A 36 8.02 24.17 8.29
CA SER A 36 7.27 24.28 7.04
C SER A 36 8.07 24.98 5.92
N LEU A 37 8.77 26.07 6.27
CA LEU A 37 9.62 26.80 5.33
C LEU A 37 10.88 25.99 4.98
N ARG A 38 11.51 25.35 5.95
CA ARG A 38 12.68 24.51 5.72
C ARG A 38 12.38 23.39 4.73
N GLN A 39 11.26 22.69 4.92
CA GLN A 39 10.84 21.61 4.01
C GLN A 39 10.50 22.12 2.61
N ALA A 40 9.76 23.24 2.53
CA ALA A 40 9.41 23.83 1.24
C ALA A 40 10.67 24.30 0.47
N LYS A 41 11.62 24.94 1.16
CA LYS A 41 12.91 25.35 0.56
C LYS A 41 13.76 24.15 0.15
N ALA A 42 13.82 23.11 0.98
CA ALA A 42 14.55 21.87 0.64
C ALA A 42 13.92 21.17 -0.57
N PHE A 43 12.60 21.10 -0.64
CA PHE A 43 11.87 20.57 -1.78
C PHE A 43 12.12 21.40 -3.04
N ALA A 44 12.03 22.72 -2.96
CA ALA A 44 12.34 23.62 -4.07
C ALA A 44 13.78 23.42 -4.55
N HIS A 45 14.74 23.36 -3.63
CA HIS A 45 16.14 23.15 -3.96
C HIS A 45 16.41 21.80 -4.66
N VAL A 46 15.67 20.74 -4.29
CA VAL A 46 15.71 19.46 -5.03
C VAL A 46 15.22 19.65 -6.45
N LEU A 47 14.04 20.25 -6.66
CA LEU A 47 13.45 20.43 -7.99
C LEU A 47 14.25 21.36 -8.90
N GLU A 48 14.97 22.31 -8.33
CA GLU A 48 15.85 23.24 -9.04
C GLU A 48 17.16 22.59 -9.49
N ASN A 49 17.69 21.61 -8.74
CA ASN A 49 19.07 21.16 -8.90
C ASN A 49 19.22 19.67 -9.21
N ILE A 50 18.20 18.83 -9.02
CA ILE A 50 18.28 17.41 -9.35
C ILE A 50 18.57 17.24 -10.85
N PRO A 51 19.45 16.31 -11.28
CA PRO A 51 19.66 15.98 -12.69
C PRO A 51 18.34 15.59 -13.37
N ILE A 52 18.15 16.05 -14.60
CA ILE A 52 17.00 15.72 -15.44
C ILE A 52 17.46 15.20 -16.79
N TRP A 53 16.69 14.32 -17.39
CA TRP A 53 16.92 13.78 -18.74
C TRP A 53 15.60 13.47 -19.42
N ILE A 54 15.65 13.23 -20.73
CA ILE A 54 14.54 12.75 -21.55
C ILE A 54 15.10 11.66 -22.44
N ASP A 55 14.56 10.44 -22.33
CA ASP A 55 14.99 9.29 -23.13
C ASP A 55 14.54 9.40 -24.60
N GLU A 56 15.19 8.62 -25.50
CA GLU A 56 14.95 8.69 -26.95
C GLU A 56 13.51 8.42 -27.35
N GLU A 57 12.82 7.47 -26.70
CA GLU A 57 11.45 7.07 -27.04
C GLU A 57 10.39 7.64 -26.09
N GLU A 58 10.78 8.53 -25.20
CA GLU A 58 9.91 9.05 -24.16
C GLU A 58 8.88 10.05 -24.71
N LEU A 59 7.62 9.89 -24.27
CA LEU A 59 6.50 10.80 -24.57
C LEU A 59 6.06 11.59 -23.33
N ILE A 60 6.29 11.06 -22.13
CA ILE A 60 5.91 11.66 -20.84
C ILE A 60 7.18 12.03 -20.08
N ALA A 61 7.47 13.34 -19.99
CA ALA A 61 8.70 13.82 -19.37
C ALA A 61 8.66 13.80 -17.84
N GLY A 62 9.86 13.63 -17.25
CA GLY A 62 10.08 13.66 -15.80
C GLY A 62 10.38 12.28 -15.22
N HIS A 63 11.47 12.21 -14.46
CA HIS A 63 11.97 10.98 -13.85
C HIS A 63 12.01 11.06 -12.34
N ALA A 64 12.01 9.89 -11.71
CA ALA A 64 11.81 9.70 -10.29
C ALA A 64 13.07 9.85 -9.42
N ALA A 65 14.26 9.85 -10.04
CA ALA A 65 15.54 9.88 -9.33
C ALA A 65 16.61 10.65 -10.11
N SER A 66 17.77 10.86 -9.52
CA SER A 66 18.91 11.55 -10.17
C SER A 66 19.67 10.72 -11.21
N LYS A 67 19.47 9.39 -11.20
CA LYS A 67 20.00 8.46 -12.21
C LYS A 67 18.85 7.62 -12.79
N PRO A 68 18.96 7.16 -14.05
CA PRO A 68 17.96 6.28 -14.66
C PRO A 68 17.70 5.04 -13.78
N TRP A 69 16.42 4.79 -13.46
CA TRP A 69 16.00 3.69 -12.58
C TRP A 69 16.62 3.71 -11.18
N GLY A 70 17.09 4.87 -10.74
CA GLY A 70 17.72 5.04 -9.45
C GLY A 70 16.74 5.00 -8.28
N VAL A 71 17.26 4.67 -7.11
CA VAL A 71 16.58 4.81 -5.81
C VAL A 71 17.33 5.83 -4.96
N GLU A 72 16.63 6.87 -4.53
CA GLU A 72 17.20 7.94 -3.71
C GLU A 72 17.16 7.57 -2.23
N ILE A 73 18.22 7.90 -1.50
CA ILE A 73 18.17 7.88 -0.04
C ILE A 73 17.24 8.97 0.43
N ASP A 74 16.28 8.62 1.29
CA ASP A 74 15.39 9.59 1.94
C ASP A 74 15.83 9.79 3.39
N PRO A 75 16.37 10.97 3.74
CA PRO A 75 16.95 11.19 5.06
C PRO A 75 15.92 11.37 6.17
N PHE A 76 14.65 11.64 5.85
CA PHE A 76 13.61 11.84 6.85
C PHE A 76 13.03 10.55 7.39
N LEU A 77 13.11 9.48 6.63
CA LEU A 77 12.38 8.25 6.90
C LEU A 77 12.86 7.51 8.13
N GLY A 78 14.14 7.62 8.44
CA GLY A 78 14.76 6.95 9.57
C GLY A 78 16.27 6.99 9.50
N PRO A 79 16.95 6.39 10.49
CA PRO A 79 18.41 6.30 10.48
C PRO A 79 18.89 5.56 9.22
N ILE A 80 19.84 6.14 8.53
CA ILE A 80 20.53 5.49 7.39
C ILE A 80 21.60 4.56 7.99
N ASP A 81 21.37 3.27 7.86
CA ASP A 81 22.30 2.25 8.36
C ASP A 81 23.28 1.83 7.26
N ILE A 82 24.55 2.17 7.44
CA ILE A 82 25.62 1.92 6.46
C ILE A 82 25.82 0.41 6.24
N GLU A 83 25.77 -0.40 7.30
CA GLU A 83 25.99 -1.84 7.17
C GLU A 83 24.79 -2.52 6.45
N MET A 84 23.57 -2.03 6.64
CA MET A 84 22.43 -2.50 5.86
C MET A 84 22.54 -2.12 4.38
N LEU A 85 23.07 -0.93 4.06
CA LEU A 85 23.31 -0.54 2.65
C LEU A 85 24.36 -1.43 2.00
N LYS A 86 25.47 -1.71 2.67
CA LYS A 86 26.48 -2.67 2.19
C LYS A 86 25.89 -4.07 2.00
N GLY A 87 25.02 -4.51 2.91
CA GLY A 87 24.30 -5.78 2.77
C GLY A 87 23.45 -5.84 1.51
N LEU A 88 22.72 -4.76 1.20
CA LEU A 88 21.93 -4.66 -0.04
C LEU A 88 22.78 -4.72 -1.30
N GLU A 89 23.95 -4.09 -1.28
CA GLU A 89 24.90 -4.14 -2.39
C GLU A 89 25.48 -5.55 -2.57
N GLN A 90 25.84 -6.22 -1.46
CA GLN A 90 26.33 -7.60 -1.49
C GLN A 90 25.26 -8.60 -1.96
N GLU A 91 23.99 -8.34 -1.66
CA GLU A 91 22.85 -9.11 -2.16
C GLU A 91 22.52 -8.82 -3.65
N GLY A 92 23.19 -7.84 -4.27
CA GLY A 92 22.95 -7.44 -5.66
C GLY A 92 21.63 -6.70 -5.88
N VAL A 93 20.98 -6.19 -4.83
CA VAL A 93 19.73 -5.45 -4.93
C VAL A 93 19.95 -4.02 -5.41
N VAL A 94 21.01 -3.39 -4.94
CA VAL A 94 21.45 -2.05 -5.36
C VAL A 94 22.90 -2.06 -5.80
N VAL A 95 23.26 -1.07 -6.62
CA VAL A 95 24.66 -0.75 -6.95
C VAL A 95 24.95 0.65 -6.42
N ILE A 96 26.07 0.80 -5.71
CA ILE A 96 26.49 2.07 -5.11
C ILE A 96 27.81 2.48 -5.75
N ASP A 97 27.87 3.67 -6.33
CA ASP A 97 29.12 4.19 -6.87
C ASP A 97 30.10 4.48 -5.71
N GLU A 98 31.37 4.09 -5.88
CA GLU A 98 32.38 4.23 -4.83
C GLU A 98 32.53 5.67 -4.33
N GLU A 99 32.37 6.63 -5.22
CA GLU A 99 32.41 8.07 -4.91
C GLU A 99 31.25 8.55 -4.03
N ASP A 100 30.10 7.88 -4.08
CA ASP A 100 28.90 8.26 -3.31
C ASP A 100 29.01 7.88 -1.82
N TRP A 101 29.90 6.95 -1.44
CA TRP A 101 30.01 6.49 -0.05
C TRP A 101 30.38 7.59 0.95
N SER A 102 31.20 8.57 0.54
CA SER A 102 31.55 9.70 1.41
C SER A 102 30.33 10.55 1.74
N ALA A 103 29.54 10.87 0.72
CA ALA A 103 28.31 11.65 0.85
C ALA A 103 27.23 10.89 1.65
N ILE A 104 27.10 9.57 1.44
CA ILE A 104 26.16 8.72 2.20
C ILE A 104 26.49 8.77 3.69
N ARG A 105 27.78 8.64 4.08
CA ARG A 105 28.19 8.73 5.49
C ARG A 105 27.92 10.11 6.10
N GLU A 106 28.17 11.18 5.37
CA GLU A 106 27.90 12.55 5.82
C GLU A 106 26.41 12.79 6.07
N VAL A 107 25.56 12.39 5.11
CA VAL A 107 24.09 12.45 5.21
C VAL A 107 23.61 11.59 6.39
N ALA A 108 24.10 10.36 6.52
CA ALA A 108 23.72 9.45 7.59
C ALA A 108 24.03 10.04 8.98
N GLU A 109 25.21 10.63 9.17
CA GLU A 109 25.59 11.26 10.44
C GLU A 109 24.74 12.48 10.75
N TYR A 110 24.49 13.36 9.77
CA TYR A 110 23.64 14.54 9.97
C TYR A 110 22.23 14.15 10.40
N TRP A 111 21.62 13.15 9.75
CA TRP A 111 20.24 12.75 10.00
C TRP A 111 20.06 11.71 11.10
N ARG A 112 21.12 11.14 11.64
CA ARG A 112 21.08 10.07 12.64
C ARG A 112 20.11 10.31 13.79
N ARG A 113 20.00 11.54 14.28
CA ARG A 113 19.13 11.93 15.39
C ARG A 113 18.02 12.91 14.99
N ARG A 114 17.96 13.30 13.73
CA ARG A 114 17.02 14.32 13.22
C ARG A 114 15.78 13.75 12.52
N ASN A 115 15.67 12.44 12.45
CA ASN A 115 14.52 11.76 11.86
C ASN A 115 13.43 11.47 12.91
N TRP A 116 12.20 11.31 12.45
CA TRP A 116 11.04 11.09 13.32
C TRP A 116 11.08 9.74 14.04
N GLN A 117 11.63 8.69 13.45
CA GLN A 117 11.69 7.38 14.07
C GLN A 117 12.59 7.40 15.30
N TYR A 118 13.80 7.96 15.19
CA TYR A 118 14.68 8.12 16.34
C TYR A 118 13.98 8.85 17.47
N ARG A 119 13.31 9.99 17.19
CA ARG A 119 12.58 10.76 18.22
C ARG A 119 11.46 9.96 18.85
N THR A 120 10.69 9.22 18.05
CA THR A 120 9.61 8.36 18.57
C THR A 120 10.15 7.32 19.53
N TRP A 121 11.24 6.63 19.19
CA TRP A 121 11.80 5.57 20.04
C TRP A 121 12.41 6.10 21.34
N GLN A 122 12.93 7.34 21.35
CA GLN A 122 13.40 7.97 22.60
C GLN A 122 12.23 8.30 23.57
N LEU A 123 11.04 8.54 23.07
CA LEU A 123 9.84 8.81 23.87
C LEU A 123 9.10 7.54 24.32
N THR A 124 9.46 6.38 23.80
CA THR A 124 8.83 5.11 24.14
C THR A 124 9.22 4.68 25.56
N ASP A 125 8.26 4.43 26.44
CA ASP A 125 8.49 3.85 27.76
C ASP A 125 8.89 2.36 27.67
N GLU A 126 9.25 1.77 28.81
CA GLU A 126 9.71 0.37 28.86
C GLU A 126 8.60 -0.63 28.48
N ARG A 127 7.36 -0.35 28.81
CA ARG A 127 6.19 -1.19 28.51
C ARG A 127 5.95 -1.25 27.00
N LEU A 128 5.91 -0.09 26.34
CA LEU A 128 5.77 0.01 24.88
C LEU A 128 7.01 -0.56 24.17
N TRP A 129 8.20 -0.38 24.77
CA TRP A 129 9.41 -0.92 24.19
C TRP A 129 9.41 -2.46 24.18
N LYS A 130 9.00 -3.12 25.25
CA LYS A 130 8.80 -4.58 25.30
C LYS A 130 7.79 -5.04 24.24
N PHE A 131 6.67 -4.34 24.11
CA PHE A 131 5.68 -4.62 23.07
C PHE A 131 6.26 -4.58 21.65
N LEU A 132 7.11 -3.60 21.36
CA LEU A 132 7.79 -3.49 20.05
C LEU A 132 8.83 -4.61 19.82
N GLN A 133 9.41 -5.18 20.87
CA GLN A 133 10.41 -6.25 20.76
C GLN A 133 9.79 -7.62 20.48
N VAL A 134 8.61 -7.92 21.00
CA VAL A 134 7.97 -9.24 20.84
C VAL A 134 7.43 -9.48 19.43
N GLY A 135 7.20 -8.43 18.64
CA GLY A 135 6.85 -8.55 17.23
C GLY A 135 5.36 -8.62 16.92
N ILE A 136 4.49 -8.35 17.89
CA ILE A 136 3.06 -8.12 17.60
C ILE A 136 2.92 -6.94 16.64
N TRP A 137 3.72 -5.90 16.84
CA TRP A 137 3.99 -4.85 15.86
C TRP A 137 5.17 -5.25 14.97
N LEU A 138 5.03 -5.20 13.63
CA LEU A 138 6.08 -5.59 12.69
C LEU A 138 6.83 -4.39 12.09
N PRO A 139 8.15 -4.55 11.88
CA PRO A 139 9.02 -5.63 12.35
C PRO A 139 9.35 -5.46 13.85
N PRO A 140 9.76 -6.55 14.52
CA PRO A 140 10.19 -6.45 15.91
C PRO A 140 11.43 -5.56 16.04
N MET A 141 11.46 -4.70 17.06
CA MET A 141 12.58 -3.79 17.31
C MET A 141 13.69 -4.48 18.10
N ARG A 142 14.95 -4.21 17.74
CA ARG A 142 16.13 -4.78 18.41
C ARG A 142 16.76 -3.77 19.38
N ASN A 143 16.80 -2.50 18.97
CA ASN A 143 17.35 -1.40 19.76
C ASN A 143 16.68 -0.07 19.42
N ARG A 144 16.83 0.95 20.27
CA ARG A 144 16.17 2.26 20.16
C ARG A 144 16.79 3.19 19.09
N THR A 145 17.84 2.79 18.43
CA THR A 145 18.52 3.57 17.39
C THR A 145 18.23 3.03 15.98
N GLU A 146 17.56 1.88 15.91
CA GLU A 146 17.26 1.19 14.67
C GLU A 146 15.99 1.75 14.00
N GLY A 147 16.03 1.96 12.70
CA GLY A 147 14.84 2.34 11.93
C GLY A 147 13.89 1.17 11.71
N VAL A 148 12.58 1.39 11.87
CA VAL A 148 11.54 0.39 11.52
C VAL A 148 11.53 0.11 10.02
N GLY A 149 11.86 1.08 9.23
CA GLY A 149 11.80 0.99 7.79
C GLY A 149 12.49 2.15 7.15
N THR A 150 13.82 2.16 7.21
CA THR A 150 14.59 3.03 6.34
C THR A 150 14.43 2.48 4.93
N TYR A 151 14.01 3.32 4.01
CA TYR A 151 13.83 2.99 2.61
C TYR A 151 14.70 3.89 1.77
N ALA A 152 15.26 3.33 0.70
CA ALA A 152 15.59 4.10 -0.48
C ALA A 152 14.39 4.06 -1.41
N GLY A 153 14.03 5.16 -2.01
CA GLY A 153 12.82 5.23 -2.85
C GLY A 153 12.93 6.26 -3.94
N SER A 154 12.33 5.97 -5.07
CA SER A 154 12.24 6.89 -6.21
C SER A 154 11.02 7.79 -6.03
N GLY A 155 11.14 9.00 -6.54
CA GLY A 155 10.13 10.07 -6.42
C GLY A 155 10.74 11.36 -5.89
N LEU A 156 10.25 12.48 -6.36
CA LEU A 156 10.84 13.79 -6.08
C LEU A 156 10.33 14.42 -4.79
N GLY A 157 9.20 13.94 -4.26
CA GLY A 157 8.67 14.41 -2.98
C GLY A 157 9.60 14.11 -1.81
N ILE A 158 9.40 14.82 -0.72
CA ILE A 158 10.09 14.56 0.55
C ILE A 158 9.25 13.56 1.36
N TYR A 159 9.80 12.40 1.66
CA TYR A 159 9.08 11.32 2.31
C TYR A 159 9.22 11.32 3.83
N HIS A 160 8.12 11.13 4.51
CA HIS A 160 8.07 11.17 5.98
C HIS A 160 7.24 10.01 6.58
N GLY A 161 7.33 8.84 5.97
CA GLY A 161 6.62 7.65 6.41
C GLY A 161 5.31 7.41 5.67
N LEU A 162 4.71 6.25 5.93
CA LEU A 162 3.53 5.79 5.25
C LEU A 162 2.32 6.68 5.50
N HIS A 163 1.74 7.23 4.46
CA HIS A 163 0.41 7.80 4.46
C HIS A 163 -0.29 7.44 3.15
N LEU A 164 -1.60 7.25 3.24
CA LEU A 164 -2.44 6.86 2.12
C LEU A 164 -3.43 8.01 1.87
N ALA A 165 -3.36 8.58 0.71
CA ALA A 165 -4.26 9.65 0.28
C ALA A 165 -4.43 9.57 -1.24
N VAL A 166 -5.47 10.21 -1.72
CA VAL A 166 -5.66 10.52 -3.12
C VAL A 166 -5.82 12.04 -3.20
N PRO A 167 -4.84 12.78 -3.75
CA PRO A 167 -4.97 14.19 -4.02
C PRO A 167 -6.17 14.49 -4.92
N ASP A 168 -6.65 15.72 -4.87
CA ASP A 168 -7.66 16.21 -5.81
C ASP A 168 -6.99 16.53 -7.16
N TYR A 169 -6.72 15.48 -7.94
CA TYR A 169 -6.12 15.65 -9.27
C TYR A 169 -7.02 16.46 -10.20
N GLU A 170 -8.34 16.31 -10.10
CA GLU A 170 -9.30 17.04 -10.92
C GLU A 170 -9.13 18.57 -10.75
N LYS A 171 -8.91 19.04 -9.50
CA LYS A 171 -8.64 20.45 -9.22
C LYS A 171 -7.41 20.96 -9.98
N VAL A 172 -6.30 20.21 -9.94
CA VAL A 172 -5.06 20.64 -10.62
C VAL A 172 -5.22 20.61 -12.14
N LEU A 173 -5.80 19.55 -12.67
CA LEU A 173 -6.00 19.38 -14.11
C LEU A 173 -6.91 20.47 -14.69
N SER A 174 -7.94 20.87 -13.93
CA SER A 174 -8.95 21.84 -14.37
C SER A 174 -8.54 23.31 -14.16
N HIS A 175 -7.66 23.61 -13.20
CA HIS A 175 -7.32 24.98 -12.82
C HIS A 175 -5.83 25.32 -12.91
N GLY A 176 -4.94 24.33 -12.84
CA GLY A 176 -3.50 24.52 -12.76
C GLY A 176 -3.00 25.00 -11.40
N LEU A 177 -1.68 24.91 -11.20
CA LEU A 177 -1.05 25.32 -9.93
C LEU A 177 -1.06 26.83 -9.73
N ASN A 178 -1.04 27.65 -10.80
CA ASN A 178 -1.09 29.10 -10.67
C ASN A 178 -2.36 29.56 -9.95
N SER A 179 -3.51 28.96 -10.25
CA SER A 179 -4.77 29.27 -9.55
C SER A 179 -4.69 28.97 -8.04
N ILE A 180 -4.00 27.88 -7.66
CA ILE A 180 -3.81 27.53 -6.25
C ILE A 180 -2.82 28.49 -5.57
N ILE A 181 -1.79 28.92 -6.29
CA ILE A 181 -0.83 29.94 -5.81
C ILE A 181 -1.57 31.27 -5.58
N GLU A 182 -2.39 31.71 -6.53
CA GLU A 182 -3.21 32.92 -6.41
C GLU A 182 -4.16 32.86 -5.21
N GLU A 183 -4.85 31.71 -5.01
CA GLU A 183 -5.68 31.45 -3.82
C GLU A 183 -4.86 31.62 -2.52
N ALA A 184 -3.63 31.11 -2.48
CA ALA A 184 -2.74 31.23 -1.34
C ALA A 184 -2.25 32.70 -1.12
N GLU A 185 -1.91 33.41 -2.18
CA GLU A 185 -1.47 34.81 -2.14
C GLU A 185 -2.60 35.76 -1.70
N GLU A 186 -3.85 35.46 -2.11
CA GLU A 186 -5.02 36.19 -1.64
C GLU A 186 -5.31 35.94 -0.16
N GLU A 187 -5.24 34.69 0.27
CA GLU A 187 -5.44 34.35 1.67
C GLU A 187 -4.38 34.98 2.57
N LEU A 188 -3.13 35.09 2.12
CA LEU A 188 -2.05 35.79 2.82
C LEU A 188 -2.38 37.27 3.07
N LYS A 189 -3.00 37.96 2.11
CA LYS A 189 -3.38 39.39 2.27
C LYS A 189 -4.44 39.60 3.35
N SER A 190 -5.24 38.55 3.62
CA SER A 190 -6.32 38.59 4.61
C SER A 190 -5.84 38.34 6.05
N ILE A 191 -4.67 37.81 6.27
CA ILE A 191 -4.16 37.40 7.60
C ILE A 191 -3.96 38.64 8.48
N ARG A 192 -4.45 38.54 9.72
CA ARG A 192 -4.21 39.49 10.82
C ARG A 192 -3.69 38.66 12.00
N PHE A 193 -2.62 39.10 12.62
CA PHE A 193 -1.94 38.37 13.70
C PHE A 193 -2.62 38.58 15.04
N PHE A 194 -3.69 37.85 15.31
CA PHE A 194 -4.38 37.85 16.60
C PHE A 194 -4.00 36.67 17.49
N GLY A 195 -3.44 35.60 16.91
CA GLY A 195 -3.06 34.42 17.65
C GLY A 195 -2.00 33.59 16.95
N ARG A 196 -1.64 32.49 17.61
CA ARG A 196 -0.65 31.52 17.10
C ARG A 196 -1.08 30.92 15.76
N ASP A 197 -2.33 30.56 15.62
CA ASP A 197 -2.88 29.96 14.39
C ASP A 197 -2.66 30.86 13.16
N ASP A 198 -2.70 32.19 13.32
CA ASP A 198 -2.47 33.13 12.22
C ASP A 198 -1.01 33.11 11.75
N VAL A 199 -0.08 32.96 12.69
CA VAL A 199 1.36 32.84 12.39
C VAL A 199 1.62 31.50 11.68
N GLU A 200 1.07 30.41 12.19
CA GLU A 200 1.20 29.07 11.58
C GLU A 200 0.60 29.06 10.18
N LYS A 201 -0.58 29.66 9.99
CA LYS A 201 -1.22 29.82 8.67
C LYS A 201 -0.35 30.62 7.71
N ARG A 202 0.24 31.72 8.16
CA ARG A 202 1.15 32.50 7.34
C ARG A 202 2.33 31.68 6.85
N LEU A 203 3.00 30.99 7.77
CA LEU A 203 4.17 30.14 7.45
C LEU A 203 3.81 28.99 6.50
N PHE A 204 2.63 28.39 6.68
CA PHE A 204 2.14 27.35 5.78
C PHE A 204 1.89 27.88 4.37
N LEU A 205 1.22 29.02 4.23
CA LEU A 205 0.92 29.60 2.91
C LEU A 205 2.19 30.03 2.17
N ASP A 206 3.16 30.64 2.88
CA ASP A 206 4.47 30.96 2.31
C ASP A 206 5.17 29.69 1.81
N ALA A 207 5.13 28.60 2.60
CA ALA A 207 5.71 27.32 2.23
C ALA A 207 5.01 26.68 1.00
N VAL A 208 3.69 26.77 0.92
CA VAL A 208 2.90 26.29 -0.25
C VAL A 208 3.32 27.03 -1.51
N ILE A 209 3.39 28.36 -1.45
CA ILE A 209 3.78 29.18 -2.62
C ILE A 209 5.18 28.82 -3.10
N ILE A 210 6.15 28.65 -2.19
CA ILE A 210 7.51 28.20 -2.53
C ILE A 210 7.47 26.85 -3.24
N ALA A 211 6.76 25.88 -2.68
CA ALA A 211 6.72 24.52 -3.20
C ALA A 211 6.02 24.43 -4.57
N LEU A 212 4.87 25.10 -4.74
CA LEU A 212 4.14 25.07 -6.00
C LEU A 212 4.86 25.82 -7.12
N LYS A 213 5.51 26.96 -6.83
CA LYS A 213 6.37 27.66 -7.78
C LYS A 213 7.57 26.81 -8.22
N ALA A 214 8.13 26.01 -7.30
CA ALA A 214 9.21 25.08 -7.62
C ALA A 214 8.77 23.95 -8.57
N ILE A 215 7.54 23.44 -8.44
CA ILE A 215 6.99 22.45 -9.38
C ILE A 215 6.86 23.05 -10.78
N ASN A 216 6.34 24.28 -10.89
CA ASN A 216 6.26 24.99 -12.17
C ASN A 216 7.66 25.21 -12.77
N HIS A 217 8.64 25.58 -11.94
CA HIS A 217 10.03 25.72 -12.39
C HIS A 217 10.61 24.39 -12.89
N PHE A 218 10.37 23.28 -12.20
CA PHE A 218 10.82 21.95 -12.63
C PHE A 218 10.24 21.56 -13.99
N ALA A 219 8.94 21.81 -14.23
CA ALA A 219 8.33 21.61 -15.53
C ALA A 219 9.00 22.46 -16.62
N ASN A 220 9.32 23.72 -16.33
CA ASN A 220 10.05 24.59 -17.26
C ASN A 220 11.46 24.07 -17.57
N ARG A 221 12.19 23.53 -16.59
CA ARG A 221 13.51 22.89 -16.83
C ARG A 221 13.39 21.71 -17.81
N LEU A 222 12.33 20.88 -17.68
CA LEU A 222 12.06 19.80 -18.62
C LEU A 222 11.74 20.34 -20.03
N ALA A 223 10.99 21.44 -20.11
CA ALA A 223 10.72 22.11 -21.37
C ALA A 223 12.00 22.63 -22.04
N ASP A 224 12.88 23.32 -21.29
CA ASP A 224 14.17 23.83 -21.79
C ASP A 224 15.03 22.69 -22.33
N LEU A 225 15.08 21.55 -21.62
CA LEU A 225 15.82 20.37 -22.05
C LEU A 225 15.25 19.80 -23.35
N ALA A 226 13.92 19.66 -23.44
CA ALA A 226 13.24 19.15 -24.64
C ALA A 226 13.47 20.06 -25.86
N GLU A 227 13.38 21.39 -25.68
CA GLU A 227 13.68 22.38 -26.72
C GLU A 227 15.13 22.27 -27.20
N SER A 228 16.09 22.14 -26.28
CA SER A 228 17.51 21.98 -26.58
C SER A 228 17.78 20.70 -27.39
N GLN A 229 17.18 19.58 -26.98
CA GLN A 229 17.30 18.31 -27.71
C GLN A 229 16.63 18.37 -29.07
N ALA A 230 15.43 18.97 -29.19
CA ALA A 230 14.72 19.14 -30.44
C ALA A 230 15.53 19.97 -31.45
N GLY A 231 16.30 20.97 -30.99
CA GLY A 231 17.15 21.81 -31.79
C GLY A 231 18.31 21.08 -32.49
N THR A 232 18.76 19.96 -31.93
CA THR A 232 19.85 19.13 -32.43
C THR A 232 19.41 17.79 -33.01
N GLU A 233 18.13 17.42 -32.82
CA GLU A 233 17.58 16.13 -33.26
C GLU A 233 17.44 16.06 -34.78
N ALA A 234 18.05 15.04 -35.40
CA ALA A 234 18.01 14.83 -36.85
C ALA A 234 16.73 14.12 -37.32
N ASN A 235 16.17 13.21 -36.47
CA ASN A 235 14.94 12.48 -36.76
C ASN A 235 13.72 13.41 -36.63
N PRO A 236 12.97 13.69 -37.74
CA PRO A 236 11.83 14.60 -37.69
C PRO A 236 10.72 14.16 -36.71
N GLU A 237 10.45 12.85 -36.63
CA GLU A 237 9.42 12.30 -35.74
C GLU A 237 9.82 12.50 -34.25
N ARG A 238 11.08 12.22 -33.94
CA ARG A 238 11.57 12.46 -32.57
C ARG A 238 11.60 13.94 -32.23
N ARG A 239 11.99 14.78 -33.18
CA ARG A 239 11.96 16.24 -33.01
C ARG A 239 10.55 16.74 -32.67
N GLU A 240 9.54 16.27 -33.40
CA GLU A 240 8.13 16.63 -33.15
C GLU A 240 7.69 16.19 -31.73
N LYS A 241 8.04 14.96 -31.31
CA LYS A 241 7.77 14.47 -29.94
C LYS A 241 8.42 15.38 -28.89
N LEU A 242 9.69 15.77 -29.07
CA LEU A 242 10.40 16.67 -28.15
C LEU A 242 9.77 18.08 -28.13
N GLN A 243 9.35 18.62 -29.26
CA GLN A 243 8.63 19.89 -29.31
C GLN A 243 7.30 19.82 -28.56
N ARG A 244 6.54 18.73 -28.72
CA ARG A 244 5.30 18.49 -27.99
C ARG A 244 5.54 18.42 -26.48
N ILE A 245 6.59 17.73 -26.02
CA ILE A 245 6.99 17.70 -24.60
C ILE A 245 7.29 19.11 -24.11
N ALA A 246 8.09 19.88 -24.85
CA ALA A 246 8.47 21.23 -24.47
C ALA A 246 7.26 22.14 -24.30
N GLU A 247 6.40 22.23 -25.33
CA GLU A 247 5.17 23.03 -25.30
C GLU A 247 4.26 22.64 -24.14
N THR A 248 4.12 21.33 -23.91
CA THR A 248 3.28 20.79 -22.82
C THR A 248 3.85 21.18 -21.46
N CYS A 249 5.15 20.96 -21.22
CA CYS A 249 5.78 21.30 -19.93
C CYS A 249 5.87 22.81 -19.67
N ARG A 250 5.84 23.66 -20.71
CA ARG A 250 5.66 25.11 -20.56
C ARG A 250 4.27 25.48 -20.06
N TRP A 251 3.26 24.70 -20.40
CA TRP A 251 1.88 25.01 -20.07
C TRP A 251 1.42 24.37 -18.76
N VAL A 252 1.63 23.08 -18.58
CA VAL A 252 1.23 22.33 -17.39
C VAL A 252 2.46 21.98 -16.52
N PRO A 253 2.30 21.89 -15.20
CA PRO A 253 1.09 21.98 -14.38
C PRO A 253 0.70 23.42 -13.97
N ALA A 254 1.37 24.43 -14.48
CA ALA A 254 1.11 25.83 -14.13
C ALA A 254 -0.34 26.26 -14.45
N ASN A 255 -0.85 25.84 -15.61
CA ASN A 255 -2.18 26.19 -16.12
C ASN A 255 -3.07 24.94 -16.25
N ALA A 256 -4.38 25.18 -16.43
CA ALA A 256 -5.35 24.12 -16.72
C ALA A 256 -4.97 23.35 -18.00
N ALA A 257 -5.11 22.02 -17.98
CA ALA A 257 -4.86 21.19 -19.14
C ALA A 257 -5.92 21.40 -20.22
N ARG A 258 -5.49 21.44 -21.48
CA ARG A 258 -6.37 21.71 -22.64
C ARG A 258 -6.68 20.45 -23.45
N SER A 259 -5.87 19.39 -23.27
CA SER A 259 -5.94 18.13 -24.00
C SER A 259 -5.67 16.93 -23.09
N PHE A 260 -5.97 15.72 -23.58
CA PHE A 260 -5.66 14.48 -22.85
C PHE A 260 -4.16 14.34 -22.58
N TYR A 261 -3.33 14.66 -23.55
CA TYR A 261 -1.87 14.58 -23.40
C TYR A 261 -1.35 15.55 -22.33
N GLU A 262 -1.82 16.80 -22.33
CA GLU A 262 -1.47 17.78 -21.29
C GLU A 262 -1.96 17.34 -19.91
N ALA A 263 -3.18 16.79 -19.83
CA ALA A 263 -3.72 16.26 -18.59
C ALA A 263 -2.87 15.09 -18.05
N LEU A 264 -2.42 14.20 -18.93
CA LEU A 264 -1.57 13.08 -18.58
C LEU A 264 -0.18 13.52 -18.08
N GLN A 265 0.45 14.46 -18.78
CA GLN A 265 1.75 15.04 -18.37
C GLN A 265 1.62 15.79 -17.04
N CYS A 266 0.54 16.57 -16.86
CA CYS A 266 0.24 17.27 -15.62
C CYS A 266 0.07 16.26 -14.46
N PHE A 267 -0.77 15.23 -14.66
CA PHE A 267 -0.96 14.16 -13.69
C PHE A 267 0.38 13.54 -13.29
N TRP A 268 1.22 13.17 -14.26
CA TRP A 268 2.51 12.54 -13.99
C TRP A 268 3.43 13.43 -13.16
N LEU A 269 3.56 14.71 -13.49
CA LEU A 269 4.41 15.65 -12.73
C LEU A 269 3.92 15.81 -11.29
N ILE A 270 2.61 15.97 -11.07
CA ILE A 270 2.03 16.05 -9.72
C ILE A 270 2.21 14.74 -8.96
N TYR A 271 1.98 13.61 -9.64
CA TYR A 271 2.14 12.29 -9.05
C TYR A 271 3.59 12.04 -8.61
N LEU A 272 4.56 12.44 -9.44
CA LEU A 272 5.99 12.32 -9.18
C LEU A 272 6.45 13.13 -7.96
N VAL A 273 5.93 14.34 -7.78
CA VAL A 273 6.31 15.23 -6.67
C VAL A 273 5.55 14.94 -5.37
N CYS A 274 4.37 14.34 -5.44
CA CYS A 274 3.64 13.85 -4.28
C CYS A 274 4.10 12.47 -3.82
N ASN A 275 4.81 11.72 -4.67
CA ASN A 275 5.29 10.37 -4.36
C ASN A 275 6.79 10.35 -4.04
N PRO A 276 7.17 10.55 -2.78
CA PRO A 276 8.51 10.19 -2.34
C PRO A 276 8.62 8.68 -2.10
N SER A 277 7.49 8.01 -2.02
CA SER A 277 7.33 6.58 -1.81
C SER A 277 5.95 6.16 -2.31
N PRO A 278 5.83 4.96 -2.87
CA PRO A 278 4.65 4.51 -3.60
C PRO A 278 3.43 4.24 -2.70
N THR A 279 2.80 5.26 -2.17
CA THR A 279 1.64 5.17 -1.28
C THR A 279 0.50 6.13 -1.61
N ILE A 280 0.75 7.11 -2.48
CA ILE A 280 -0.28 8.03 -2.97
C ILE A 280 -1.09 7.32 -4.08
N GLY A 281 -2.40 7.27 -3.91
CA GLY A 281 -3.28 6.62 -4.89
C GLY A 281 -3.46 7.44 -6.16
N VAL A 282 -3.61 6.74 -7.29
CA VAL A 282 -3.94 7.35 -8.59
C VAL A 282 -5.39 7.85 -8.60
N GLY A 283 -6.25 7.23 -7.79
CA GLY A 283 -7.67 7.59 -7.73
C GLY A 283 -8.48 7.02 -8.89
N ARG A 284 -9.61 7.66 -9.17
CA ARG A 284 -10.56 7.27 -10.25
C ARG A 284 -10.08 7.84 -11.58
N PHE A 285 -9.00 7.29 -12.12
CA PHE A 285 -8.31 7.81 -13.29
C PHE A 285 -9.22 7.89 -14.51
N ASP A 286 -10.01 6.88 -14.75
CA ASP A 286 -10.98 6.82 -15.83
C ASP A 286 -12.07 7.92 -15.75
N GLN A 287 -12.31 8.51 -14.56
CA GLN A 287 -13.33 9.53 -14.38
C GLN A 287 -12.77 10.95 -14.61
N TYR A 288 -11.67 11.32 -13.94
CA TYR A 288 -11.13 12.68 -14.07
C TYR A 288 -10.35 12.92 -15.37
N MET A 289 -9.87 11.85 -16.02
CA MET A 289 -9.20 11.94 -17.34
C MET A 289 -10.18 11.86 -18.52
N TYR A 290 -11.35 11.25 -18.31
CA TYR A 290 -12.32 11.02 -19.39
C TYR A 290 -12.80 12.29 -20.11
N PRO A 291 -13.08 13.42 -19.45
CA PRO A 291 -13.50 14.65 -20.14
C PRO A 291 -12.47 15.14 -21.16
N PHE A 292 -11.17 15.02 -20.87
CA PHE A 292 -10.10 15.41 -21.80
C PHE A 292 -10.01 14.45 -22.99
N TYR A 293 -10.06 13.12 -22.71
CA TYR A 293 -10.05 12.11 -23.77
C TYR A 293 -11.26 12.29 -24.70
N LYS A 294 -12.46 12.38 -24.17
CA LYS A 294 -13.70 12.52 -24.93
C LYS A 294 -13.66 13.74 -25.86
N LYS A 295 -13.25 14.90 -25.31
CA LYS A 295 -13.10 16.16 -26.06
C LYS A 295 -12.11 16.01 -27.21
N ASP A 296 -10.94 15.42 -26.96
CA ASP A 296 -9.92 15.27 -27.99
C ASP A 296 -10.31 14.27 -29.07
N LYS A 297 -11.00 13.18 -28.70
CA LYS A 297 -11.53 12.19 -29.63
C LYS A 297 -12.62 12.77 -30.53
N GLU A 298 -13.58 13.51 -29.95
CA GLU A 298 -14.63 14.20 -30.71
C GLU A 298 -14.07 15.24 -31.69
N MET A 299 -12.93 15.87 -31.36
CA MET A 299 -12.22 16.82 -32.22
C MET A 299 -11.26 16.16 -33.19
N GLY A 300 -11.10 14.84 -33.18
CA GLY A 300 -10.15 14.09 -34.01
C GLY A 300 -8.67 14.39 -33.69
N ARG A 301 -8.37 14.84 -32.44
CA ARG A 301 -7.00 15.20 -32.04
C ARG A 301 -6.23 14.04 -31.43
N ILE A 302 -6.91 12.95 -31.06
CA ILE A 302 -6.30 11.75 -30.51
C ILE A 302 -7.07 10.51 -30.96
N THR A 303 -6.34 9.43 -31.17
CA THR A 303 -6.89 8.10 -31.48
C THR A 303 -6.83 7.20 -30.25
N ASP A 304 -7.63 6.14 -30.21
CA ASP A 304 -7.60 5.13 -29.14
C ASP A 304 -6.22 4.46 -29.06
N GLU A 305 -5.57 4.23 -30.19
CA GLU A 305 -4.23 3.62 -30.25
C GLU A 305 -3.15 4.53 -29.62
N GLU A 306 -3.22 5.84 -29.85
CA GLU A 306 -2.34 6.80 -29.18
C GLU A 306 -2.59 6.85 -27.68
N VAL A 307 -3.85 6.79 -27.23
CA VAL A 307 -4.19 6.73 -25.80
C VAL A 307 -3.63 5.46 -25.16
N VAL A 308 -3.80 4.29 -25.81
CA VAL A 308 -3.24 3.03 -25.31
C VAL A 308 -1.70 3.10 -25.23
N SER A 309 -1.05 3.69 -26.23
CA SER A 309 0.41 3.87 -26.25
C SER A 309 0.88 4.76 -25.09
N LEU A 310 0.21 5.88 -24.83
CA LEU A 310 0.49 6.77 -23.70
C LEU A 310 0.25 6.10 -22.34
N LEU A 311 -0.81 5.28 -22.23
CA LEU A 311 -1.09 4.51 -21.01
C LEU A 311 -0.04 3.41 -20.79
N CYS A 312 0.46 2.76 -21.84
CA CYS A 312 1.58 1.83 -21.75
C CYS A 312 2.84 2.52 -21.24
N GLU A 313 3.14 3.70 -21.75
CA GLU A 313 4.29 4.48 -21.27
C GLU A 313 4.11 4.92 -19.81
N LEU A 314 2.93 5.38 -19.42
CA LEU A 314 2.63 5.69 -18.01
C LEU A 314 2.89 4.49 -17.11
N ARG A 315 2.59 3.27 -17.56
CA ARG A 315 2.91 2.04 -16.81
C ARG A 315 4.42 1.82 -16.68
N VAL A 316 5.20 2.12 -17.72
CA VAL A 316 6.67 2.10 -17.65
C VAL A 316 7.20 3.14 -16.68
N LYS A 317 6.70 4.37 -16.77
CA LYS A 317 7.06 5.45 -15.84
C LYS A 317 6.75 5.09 -14.38
N ASP A 318 5.62 4.45 -14.12
CA ASP A 318 5.31 3.97 -12.78
C ASP A 318 6.27 2.87 -12.29
N MET A 319 6.82 2.06 -13.18
CA MET A 319 7.84 1.07 -12.81
C MET A 319 9.13 1.72 -12.30
N GLU A 320 9.44 2.96 -12.69
CA GLU A 320 10.59 3.72 -12.17
C GLU A 320 10.42 4.14 -10.71
N LEU A 321 9.18 4.23 -10.20
CA LEU A 321 8.91 4.56 -8.80
C LEU A 321 9.22 3.37 -7.89
N VAL A 322 10.49 3.10 -7.69
CA VAL A 322 10.99 1.95 -6.93
C VAL A 322 11.10 2.28 -5.44
N ARG A 323 10.93 1.26 -4.60
CA ARG A 323 11.11 1.35 -3.16
C ARG A 323 11.88 0.14 -2.64
N VAL A 324 13.01 0.38 -2.04
CA VAL A 324 13.85 -0.65 -1.45
C VAL A 324 13.91 -0.47 0.07
N ALA A 325 13.48 -1.46 0.83
CA ALA A 325 13.61 -1.46 2.28
C ALA A 325 15.01 -1.91 2.69
N LEU A 326 15.67 -1.16 3.56
CA LEU A 326 17.04 -1.50 4.02
C LEU A 326 17.01 -2.74 4.93
N ARG A 327 16.04 -2.87 5.83
CA ARG A 327 15.90 -4.04 6.71
C ARG A 327 15.42 -5.28 5.98
N PRO A 328 16.07 -6.45 6.15
CA PRO A 328 15.63 -7.71 5.53
C PRO A 328 14.19 -8.09 5.89
N GLU A 329 13.78 -7.92 7.15
CA GLU A 329 12.40 -8.20 7.58
C GLU A 329 11.37 -7.29 6.88
N LYS A 330 11.75 -6.03 6.59
CA LYS A 330 10.91 -5.11 5.82
C LYS A 330 10.90 -5.45 4.34
N ARG A 331 12.00 -5.92 3.76
CA ARG A 331 12.01 -6.44 2.39
C ARG A 331 11.08 -7.63 2.25
N MET A 332 11.04 -8.52 3.25
CA MET A 332 10.09 -9.63 3.29
C MET A 332 8.63 -9.16 3.37
N GLN A 333 8.34 -8.11 4.14
CA GLN A 333 7.01 -7.48 4.19
C GLN A 333 6.61 -6.79 2.89
N HIS A 334 7.58 -6.44 2.04
CA HIS A 334 7.39 -5.72 0.78
C HIS A 334 8.05 -6.48 -0.37
N ALA A 335 7.89 -7.80 -0.38
CA ALA A 335 8.50 -8.69 -1.36
C ALA A 335 8.19 -8.25 -2.81
N GLY A 336 9.18 -8.30 -3.68
CA GLY A 336 9.04 -7.88 -5.07
C GLY A 336 8.92 -6.35 -5.24
N MET A 337 9.48 -5.57 -4.29
CA MET A 337 9.44 -4.10 -4.32
C MET A 337 8.03 -3.54 -4.41
N ALA A 338 7.15 -4.05 -3.55
CA ALA A 338 5.74 -3.71 -3.51
C ALA A 338 5.48 -2.20 -3.62
N LYS A 339 4.65 -1.85 -4.57
CA LYS A 339 4.09 -0.51 -4.77
C LYS A 339 2.57 -0.59 -4.60
N TRP A 340 1.98 0.51 -4.19
CA TRP A 340 0.56 0.57 -3.88
C TRP A 340 -0.12 1.71 -4.65
N HIS A 341 0.26 1.84 -5.91
CA HIS A 341 -0.27 2.80 -6.87
C HIS A 341 -1.57 2.27 -7.47
N ASN A 342 -2.67 2.44 -6.75
CA ASN A 342 -3.95 1.90 -7.18
C ASN A 342 -4.67 2.85 -8.13
N MET A 343 -4.85 2.42 -9.38
CA MET A 343 -5.67 3.06 -10.39
C MET A 343 -7.05 2.43 -10.37
N VAL A 344 -8.05 3.20 -10.00
CA VAL A 344 -9.43 2.73 -9.87
C VAL A 344 -10.23 3.07 -11.12
N ILE A 345 -11.00 2.09 -11.64
CA ILE A 345 -11.88 2.25 -12.80
C ILE A 345 -13.30 1.77 -12.50
N GLY A 346 -14.28 2.24 -13.26
CA GLY A 346 -15.68 1.84 -13.16
C GLY A 346 -16.38 2.34 -11.88
N GLY A 347 -17.29 1.53 -11.36
CA GLY A 347 -18.15 1.85 -10.22
C GLY A 347 -19.33 2.72 -10.55
N VAL A 348 -19.79 3.52 -9.59
CA VAL A 348 -20.94 4.40 -9.77
C VAL A 348 -20.57 5.88 -9.71
N THR A 349 -21.40 6.72 -10.37
CA THR A 349 -21.38 8.17 -10.24
C THR A 349 -21.99 8.59 -8.89
N SER A 350 -21.81 9.87 -8.50
CA SER A 350 -22.48 10.45 -7.31
C SER A 350 -24.00 10.25 -7.32
N ASN A 351 -24.62 10.19 -8.52
CA ASN A 351 -26.06 9.99 -8.75
C ASN A 351 -26.47 8.52 -8.92
N SER A 352 -25.59 7.55 -8.59
CA SER A 352 -25.87 6.10 -8.67
C SER A 352 -26.00 5.51 -10.09
N GLN A 353 -25.59 6.22 -11.11
CA GLN A 353 -25.51 5.66 -12.45
C GLN A 353 -24.21 4.89 -12.62
N ASP A 354 -24.20 3.93 -13.52
CA ASP A 354 -22.96 3.26 -13.92
C ASP A 354 -21.95 4.30 -14.48
N ALA A 355 -20.70 4.20 -14.03
CA ALA A 355 -19.63 5.13 -14.38
C ALA A 355 -18.67 4.56 -15.42
N THR A 356 -18.99 3.41 -16.01
CA THR A 356 -18.22 2.80 -17.10
C THR A 356 -18.11 3.75 -18.28
N ASN A 357 -16.93 3.92 -18.81
CA ASN A 357 -16.67 4.74 -19.99
C ASN A 357 -15.59 4.11 -20.88
N GLU A 358 -15.39 4.65 -22.07
CA GLU A 358 -14.45 4.10 -23.06
C GLU A 358 -13.01 4.06 -22.56
N LEU A 359 -12.60 5.03 -21.73
CA LEU A 359 -11.25 5.09 -21.19
C LEU A 359 -10.96 3.91 -20.25
N ALA A 360 -11.97 3.38 -19.53
CA ALA A 360 -11.81 2.19 -18.72
C ALA A 360 -11.39 0.97 -19.56
N TYR A 361 -11.94 0.80 -20.75
CA TYR A 361 -11.54 -0.27 -21.68
C TYR A 361 -10.12 -0.06 -22.23
N LEU A 362 -9.74 1.17 -22.55
CA LEU A 362 -8.39 1.49 -23.02
C LEU A 362 -7.33 1.26 -21.95
N ILE A 363 -7.65 1.51 -20.67
CA ILE A 363 -6.77 1.20 -19.54
C ILE A 363 -6.57 -0.32 -19.41
N LEU A 364 -7.63 -1.12 -19.56
CA LEU A 364 -7.54 -2.58 -19.56
C LEU A 364 -6.74 -3.09 -20.76
N GLU A 365 -6.96 -2.53 -21.94
CA GLU A 365 -6.19 -2.88 -23.14
C GLU A 365 -4.69 -2.57 -22.98
N ALA A 366 -4.31 -1.42 -22.42
CA ALA A 366 -2.93 -1.10 -22.11
C ALA A 366 -2.30 -2.10 -21.14
N ALA A 367 -3.04 -2.55 -20.12
CA ALA A 367 -2.57 -3.56 -19.17
C ALA A 367 -2.42 -4.96 -19.80
N LYS A 368 -3.25 -5.29 -20.79
CA LYS A 368 -3.17 -6.52 -21.55
C LYS A 368 -1.99 -6.52 -22.53
N ARG A 369 -1.71 -5.39 -23.17
CA ARG A 369 -0.57 -5.24 -24.09
C ARG A 369 0.78 -5.17 -23.39
N LEU A 370 0.81 -4.53 -22.20
CA LEU A 370 2.02 -4.38 -21.39
C LEU A 370 1.80 -4.96 -19.99
N THR A 371 2.15 -6.22 -19.81
CA THR A 371 1.94 -7.00 -18.58
C THR A 371 2.97 -6.66 -17.50
N THR A 372 3.00 -5.39 -17.06
CA THR A 372 3.84 -4.96 -15.94
C THR A 372 3.07 -5.09 -14.61
N PRO A 373 3.75 -5.30 -13.47
CA PRO A 373 3.10 -5.40 -12.16
C PRO A 373 2.38 -4.11 -11.70
N HIS A 374 2.67 -2.97 -12.30
CA HIS A 374 2.15 -1.63 -11.95
C HIS A 374 1.73 -0.84 -13.20
N HIS A 375 0.80 0.12 -13.14
CA HIS A 375 -0.03 0.41 -11.94
C HIS A 375 -0.91 -0.79 -11.62
N THR A 376 -1.19 -0.98 -10.33
CA THR A 376 -2.24 -1.90 -9.93
C THR A 376 -3.58 -1.32 -10.33
N ILE A 377 -4.37 -2.06 -11.12
CA ILE A 377 -5.71 -1.66 -11.54
C ILE A 377 -6.72 -2.34 -10.61
N THR A 378 -7.74 -1.58 -10.21
CA THR A 378 -8.89 -2.10 -9.47
C THR A 378 -10.19 -1.69 -10.16
N LEU A 379 -11.01 -2.68 -10.49
CA LEU A 379 -12.35 -2.49 -11.02
C LEU A 379 -13.36 -2.44 -9.87
N ARG A 380 -14.08 -1.33 -9.75
CA ARG A 380 -15.22 -1.19 -8.86
C ARG A 380 -16.44 -1.83 -9.50
N VAL A 381 -17.06 -2.78 -8.77
CA VAL A 381 -18.19 -3.58 -9.25
C VAL A 381 -19.45 -3.25 -8.44
N HIS A 382 -20.55 -3.01 -9.16
CA HIS A 382 -21.89 -2.85 -8.62
C HIS A 382 -22.91 -3.70 -9.42
N GLU A 383 -24.17 -3.73 -9.02
CA GLU A 383 -25.18 -4.57 -9.66
C GLU A 383 -25.33 -4.29 -11.17
N GLY A 384 -25.24 -3.01 -11.57
CA GLY A 384 -25.33 -2.56 -12.95
C GLY A 384 -24.02 -2.57 -13.75
N THR A 385 -22.92 -3.09 -13.20
CA THR A 385 -21.65 -3.16 -13.97
C THR A 385 -21.85 -3.99 -15.23
N PRO A 386 -21.52 -3.45 -16.44
CA PRO A 386 -21.69 -4.14 -17.71
C PRO A 386 -20.94 -5.48 -17.76
N GLU A 387 -21.59 -6.49 -18.36
CA GLU A 387 -20.96 -7.81 -18.52
C GLU A 387 -19.71 -7.73 -19.39
N GLU A 388 -19.74 -6.90 -20.42
CA GLU A 388 -18.63 -6.66 -21.34
C GLU A 388 -17.39 -6.16 -20.57
N LEU A 389 -17.57 -5.19 -19.67
CA LEU A 389 -16.44 -4.67 -18.84
C LEU A 389 -15.89 -5.75 -17.91
N MET A 390 -16.76 -6.59 -17.34
CA MET A 390 -16.33 -7.71 -16.51
C MET A 390 -15.50 -8.72 -17.31
N ILE A 391 -15.92 -9.04 -18.54
CA ILE A 391 -15.21 -9.98 -19.41
C ILE A 391 -13.85 -9.40 -19.83
N GLU A 392 -13.81 -8.15 -20.28
CA GLU A 392 -12.52 -7.49 -20.63
C GLU A 392 -11.54 -7.46 -19.44
N ALA A 393 -12.05 -7.14 -18.25
CA ALA A 393 -11.24 -7.20 -17.03
C ALA A 393 -10.71 -8.61 -16.74
N LEU A 394 -11.51 -9.65 -16.95
CA LEU A 394 -11.12 -11.04 -16.77
C LEU A 394 -10.19 -11.57 -17.88
N GLU A 395 -10.27 -11.04 -19.10
CA GLU A 395 -9.28 -11.31 -20.14
C GLU A 395 -7.88 -10.78 -19.75
N VAL A 396 -7.82 -9.64 -19.05
CA VAL A 396 -6.55 -9.15 -18.47
C VAL A 396 -6.09 -10.07 -17.35
N VAL A 397 -6.97 -10.49 -16.43
CA VAL A 397 -6.64 -11.46 -15.36
C VAL A 397 -6.07 -12.75 -15.94
N LYS A 398 -6.65 -13.24 -17.03
CA LYS A 398 -6.25 -14.46 -17.75
C LYS A 398 -4.82 -14.40 -18.29
N THR A 399 -4.27 -13.20 -18.56
CA THR A 399 -2.85 -13.07 -18.97
C THR A 399 -1.86 -13.48 -17.87
N GLY A 400 -2.34 -13.69 -16.64
CA GLY A 400 -1.49 -14.01 -15.49
C GLY A 400 -0.97 -12.77 -14.73
N VAL A 401 -1.19 -11.55 -15.23
CA VAL A 401 -0.67 -10.31 -14.61
C VAL A 401 -1.25 -10.02 -13.21
N GLY A 402 -2.28 -10.76 -12.80
CA GLY A 402 -2.90 -10.67 -11.48
C GLY A 402 -3.70 -9.37 -11.23
N MET A 403 -4.13 -8.72 -12.27
CA MET A 403 -4.98 -7.51 -12.23
C MET A 403 -6.00 -7.53 -13.39
N PRO A 404 -7.09 -6.76 -13.26
CA PRO A 404 -7.47 -5.95 -12.13
C PRO A 404 -7.85 -6.79 -10.90
N ALA A 405 -7.75 -6.16 -9.71
CA ALA A 405 -8.48 -6.60 -8.54
C ALA A 405 -9.94 -6.13 -8.66
N PHE A 406 -10.86 -6.78 -7.96
CA PHE A 406 -12.28 -6.41 -7.97
C PHE A 406 -12.72 -5.98 -6.58
N VAL A 407 -13.48 -4.89 -6.50
CA VAL A 407 -14.04 -4.38 -5.24
C VAL A 407 -15.54 -4.15 -5.36
N GLY A 408 -16.28 -4.57 -4.33
CA GLY A 408 -17.73 -4.39 -4.27
C GLY A 408 -18.12 -3.02 -3.73
N ASP A 409 -18.76 -2.20 -4.54
CA ASP A 409 -19.19 -0.85 -4.18
C ASP A 409 -20.01 -0.81 -2.90
N ARG A 410 -20.92 -1.75 -2.72
CA ARG A 410 -21.81 -1.82 -1.57
C ARG A 410 -21.04 -1.79 -0.24
N SER A 411 -20.08 -2.69 -0.05
CA SER A 411 -19.36 -2.84 1.22
C SER A 411 -18.46 -1.64 1.54
N TYR A 412 -17.86 -0.99 0.53
CA TYR A 412 -17.08 0.25 0.72
C TYR A 412 -17.98 1.44 1.04
N ILE A 413 -19.09 1.58 0.34
CA ILE A 413 -20.06 2.67 0.58
C ILE A 413 -20.68 2.52 1.97
N GLU A 414 -21.10 1.31 2.38
CA GLU A 414 -21.64 1.04 3.73
C GLU A 414 -20.64 1.40 4.83
N PHE A 415 -19.34 1.08 4.65
CA PHE A 415 -18.30 1.52 5.57
C PHE A 415 -18.28 3.04 5.70
N LEU A 416 -18.23 3.78 4.59
CA LEU A 416 -18.18 5.24 4.59
C LEU A 416 -19.43 5.87 5.21
N LEU A 417 -20.61 5.34 4.90
CA LEU A 417 -21.87 5.78 5.52
C LEU A 417 -21.84 5.60 7.03
N SER A 418 -21.27 4.51 7.52
CA SER A 418 -21.10 4.26 8.96
C SER A 418 -20.19 5.28 9.67
N LYS A 419 -19.39 6.02 8.89
CA LYS A 419 -18.52 7.11 9.36
C LYS A 419 -19.12 8.50 9.15
N GLY A 420 -20.39 8.58 8.76
CA GLY A 420 -21.10 9.85 8.55
C GLY A 420 -20.80 10.52 7.21
N VAL A 421 -20.18 9.82 6.27
CA VAL A 421 -19.97 10.35 4.91
C VAL A 421 -21.30 10.34 4.16
N PRO A 422 -21.74 11.47 3.55
CA PRO A 422 -22.95 11.50 2.74
C PRO A 422 -22.86 10.53 1.56
N LEU A 423 -23.98 9.93 1.16
CA LEU A 423 -24.05 8.89 0.13
C LEU A 423 -23.46 9.34 -1.22
N SER A 424 -23.75 10.57 -1.67
CA SER A 424 -23.19 11.12 -2.91
C SER A 424 -21.67 11.23 -2.88
N VAL A 425 -21.09 11.57 -1.73
CA VAL A 425 -19.64 11.62 -1.51
C VAL A 425 -19.06 10.22 -1.39
N ALA A 426 -19.72 9.34 -0.63
CA ALA A 426 -19.29 7.94 -0.45
C ALA A 426 -19.18 7.20 -1.79
N ARG A 427 -20.09 7.46 -2.73
CA ARG A 427 -20.06 6.88 -4.09
C ARG A 427 -18.83 7.29 -4.91
N ASN A 428 -18.20 8.40 -4.58
CA ASN A 428 -16.97 8.84 -5.25
C ASN A 428 -15.68 8.32 -4.59
N TYR A 429 -15.76 7.23 -3.83
CA TYR A 429 -14.57 6.64 -3.23
C TYR A 429 -13.58 6.13 -4.27
N ALA A 430 -12.32 6.23 -3.93
CA ALA A 430 -11.19 5.60 -4.59
C ALA A 430 -10.46 4.71 -3.57
N LEU A 431 -9.28 4.26 -3.92
CA LEU A 431 -8.42 3.47 -3.05
C LEU A 431 -7.09 4.18 -2.86
N GLY A 432 -6.61 4.24 -1.63
CA GLY A 432 -5.28 4.69 -1.26
C GLY A 432 -4.43 3.48 -0.87
N GLY A 433 -3.17 3.49 -1.29
CA GLY A 433 -2.35 2.30 -1.10
C GLY A 433 -2.85 1.10 -1.88
N CYS A 434 -2.87 -0.08 -1.25
CA CYS A 434 -3.37 -1.30 -1.91
C CYS A 434 -4.87 -1.24 -2.15
N LEU A 435 -5.66 -1.13 -1.07
CA LEU A 435 -7.11 -1.31 -1.10
C LEU A 435 -7.83 -0.53 0.01
N ASP A 436 -7.12 0.33 0.76
CA ASP A 436 -7.76 1.12 1.79
C ASP A 436 -8.65 2.19 1.16
N VAL A 437 -9.85 2.34 1.70
CA VAL A 437 -10.79 3.33 1.18
C VAL A 437 -10.20 4.73 1.24
N ALA A 438 -10.38 5.49 0.18
CA ALA A 438 -10.00 6.90 0.09
C ALA A 438 -11.12 7.73 -0.52
N LEU A 439 -11.23 8.98 -0.11
CA LEU A 439 -12.08 10.00 -0.72
C LEU A 439 -11.14 11.06 -1.30
N PRO A 440 -11.03 11.19 -2.64
CA PRO A 440 -10.11 12.15 -3.26
C PRO A 440 -10.27 13.56 -2.69
N GLY A 441 -9.17 14.12 -2.21
CA GLY A 441 -9.14 15.44 -1.60
C GLY A 441 -9.80 15.59 -0.22
N LEU A 442 -10.56 14.60 0.28
CA LEU A 442 -11.43 14.74 1.44
C LEU A 442 -11.00 13.97 2.69
N MET A 443 -10.14 12.99 2.55
CA MET A 443 -9.63 12.19 3.67
C MET A 443 -8.19 11.74 3.43
N ARG A 444 -7.55 11.30 4.52
CA ARG A 444 -6.22 10.67 4.51
C ARG A 444 -6.17 9.53 5.50
N ILE A 445 -5.25 8.60 5.30
CA ILE A 445 -4.84 7.60 6.29
C ILE A 445 -3.36 7.84 6.57
N VAL A 446 -3.02 8.26 7.79
CA VAL A 446 -1.66 8.65 8.16
C VAL A 446 -0.89 7.52 8.83
N GLY A 447 -1.58 6.55 9.39
CA GLY A 447 -0.98 5.41 10.06
C GLY A 447 -1.60 4.10 9.58
N ALA A 448 -0.77 3.19 9.08
CA ALA A 448 -1.15 1.81 8.83
C ALA A 448 -0.05 0.91 9.39
N SER A 449 -0.40 -0.02 10.27
CA SER A 449 0.59 -0.88 10.90
C SER A 449 0.03 -2.27 11.16
N PHE A 450 0.92 -3.27 11.09
CA PHE A 450 0.57 -4.67 11.21
C PHE A 450 0.45 -5.09 12.67
N PHE A 451 -0.48 -6.00 12.92
CA PHE A 451 -0.77 -6.61 14.22
C PHE A 451 -0.82 -8.13 14.07
N VAL A 452 0.21 -8.83 14.56
CA VAL A 452 0.32 -10.29 14.42
C VAL A 452 -0.53 -10.99 15.46
N ALA A 453 -1.76 -11.35 15.11
CA ALA A 453 -2.72 -11.95 16.03
C ALA A 453 -2.30 -13.34 16.56
N PRO A 454 -1.72 -14.26 15.76
CA PRO A 454 -1.22 -15.54 16.29
C PRO A 454 -0.09 -15.39 17.32
N LYS A 455 0.68 -14.29 17.26
CA LYS A 455 1.70 -13.99 18.28
C LYS A 455 1.06 -13.67 19.64
N VAL A 456 -0.10 -13.01 19.64
CA VAL A 456 -0.88 -12.79 20.87
C VAL A 456 -1.37 -14.13 21.45
N LEU A 457 -1.90 -15.02 20.60
CA LEU A 457 -2.31 -16.36 21.02
C LEU A 457 -1.12 -17.17 21.58
N GLU A 458 0.06 -17.09 20.97
CA GLU A 458 1.28 -17.74 21.46
C GLU A 458 1.66 -17.23 22.86
N ILE A 459 1.70 -15.91 23.06
CA ILE A 459 2.01 -15.30 24.37
C ILE A 459 0.96 -15.69 25.41
N PHE A 460 -0.32 -15.71 25.05
CA PHE A 460 -1.41 -16.17 25.91
C PHE A 460 -1.21 -17.64 26.34
N LEU A 461 -0.89 -18.54 25.40
CA LEU A 461 -0.64 -19.96 25.69
C LEU A 461 0.64 -20.20 26.50
N ASN A 462 1.54 -19.22 26.57
CA ASN A 462 2.78 -19.24 27.35
C ASN A 462 2.72 -18.31 28.58
N ASP A 463 1.55 -18.20 29.21
CA ASP A 463 1.32 -17.52 30.49
C ASP A 463 1.76 -16.05 30.52
N GLY A 464 1.66 -15.37 29.37
CA GLY A 464 2.02 -13.96 29.19
C GLY A 464 3.47 -13.71 28.81
N VAL A 465 4.26 -14.76 28.58
CA VAL A 465 5.68 -14.67 28.18
C VAL A 465 5.82 -14.92 26.69
N ASP A 466 6.58 -14.09 26.01
CA ASP A 466 6.97 -14.34 24.62
C ASP A 466 8.12 -15.37 24.58
N PRO A 467 7.93 -16.59 24.02
CA PRO A 467 8.98 -17.63 24.02
C PRO A 467 10.24 -17.25 23.23
N ARG A 468 10.12 -16.36 22.25
CA ARG A 468 11.25 -15.92 21.41
C ARG A 468 12.19 -14.98 22.14
N THR A 469 11.68 -14.08 22.98
CA THR A 469 12.46 -13.04 23.65
C THR A 469 12.61 -13.27 25.14
N GLY A 470 11.81 -14.14 25.74
CA GLY A 470 11.72 -14.35 27.19
C GLY A 470 11.05 -13.18 27.94
N LEU A 471 10.51 -12.19 27.24
CA LEU A 471 9.87 -11.03 27.86
C LEU A 471 8.45 -11.37 28.35
N GLU A 472 8.17 -11.01 29.60
CA GLU A 472 6.82 -11.02 30.17
C GLU A 472 6.10 -9.73 29.72
N VAL A 473 5.05 -9.90 28.94
CA VAL A 473 4.29 -8.80 28.29
C VAL A 473 2.78 -8.97 28.37
N GLY A 474 2.31 -10.12 28.87
CA GLY A 474 0.88 -10.37 29.05
C GLY A 474 0.28 -9.51 30.15
N PRO A 475 -1.03 -9.15 30.05
CA PRO A 475 -1.70 -8.33 31.06
C PRO A 475 -1.86 -9.05 32.41
N PHE A 476 -1.91 -10.38 32.41
CA PHE A 476 -2.02 -11.26 33.58
C PHE A 476 -1.47 -12.65 33.25
N LYS A 477 -1.20 -13.46 34.30
CA LYS A 477 -0.85 -14.88 34.16
C LYS A 477 -2.09 -15.72 33.93
N VAL A 478 -2.00 -16.68 33.01
CA VAL A 478 -3.12 -17.51 32.61
C VAL A 478 -3.09 -18.84 33.37
N ASP A 479 -4.13 -19.09 34.14
CA ASP A 479 -4.36 -20.38 34.80
C ASP A 479 -5.36 -21.18 33.94
N PHE A 480 -4.85 -22.07 33.10
CA PHE A 480 -5.67 -22.84 32.16
C PHE A 480 -6.60 -23.83 32.83
N ASP A 481 -6.29 -24.29 34.05
CA ASP A 481 -7.12 -25.24 34.78
C ASP A 481 -8.41 -24.60 35.30
N LYS A 482 -8.48 -23.28 35.33
CA LYS A 482 -9.70 -22.55 35.72
C LYS A 482 -10.76 -22.52 34.63
N PHE A 483 -10.40 -22.68 33.38
CA PHE A 483 -11.36 -22.62 32.28
C PHE A 483 -12.19 -23.89 32.19
N GLN A 484 -13.45 -23.81 32.61
CA GLN A 484 -14.40 -24.92 32.54
C GLN A 484 -15.11 -24.95 31.17
N THR A 485 -15.17 -23.83 30.48
CA THR A 485 -15.89 -23.65 29.23
C THR A 485 -14.99 -23.00 28.17
N TYR A 486 -15.30 -23.27 26.89
CA TYR A 486 -14.69 -22.60 25.78
C TYR A 486 -14.91 -21.07 25.80
N VAL A 487 -16.06 -20.62 26.33
CA VAL A 487 -16.38 -19.18 26.45
C VAL A 487 -15.41 -18.49 27.40
N GLU A 488 -15.19 -19.03 28.59
CA GLU A 488 -14.23 -18.48 29.56
C GLU A 488 -12.83 -18.38 28.99
N PHE A 489 -12.38 -19.41 28.23
CA PHE A 489 -11.09 -19.41 27.55
C PHE A 489 -11.02 -18.29 26.50
N THR A 490 -12.05 -18.16 25.64
CA THR A 490 -12.04 -17.15 24.57
C THR A 490 -12.19 -15.74 25.10
N ASP A 491 -12.91 -15.53 26.20
CA ASP A 491 -13.03 -14.21 26.83
C ASP A 491 -11.68 -13.76 27.41
N ALA A 492 -10.93 -14.65 28.08
CA ALA A 492 -9.58 -14.36 28.54
C ALA A 492 -8.61 -14.04 27.38
N LEU A 493 -8.69 -14.77 26.24
CA LEU A 493 -7.91 -14.44 25.06
C LEU A 493 -8.30 -13.07 24.46
N LYS A 494 -9.59 -12.73 24.45
CA LYS A 494 -10.07 -11.42 24.03
C LYS A 494 -9.53 -10.28 24.91
N GLU A 495 -9.35 -10.50 26.20
CA GLU A 495 -8.70 -9.53 27.08
C GLU A 495 -7.22 -9.32 26.70
N TYR A 496 -6.49 -10.39 26.35
CA TYR A 496 -5.13 -10.29 25.80
C TYR A 496 -5.10 -9.50 24.50
N LEU A 497 -5.98 -9.83 23.56
CA LEU A 497 -6.09 -9.10 22.28
C LEU A 497 -6.40 -7.61 22.54
N ALA A 498 -7.33 -7.29 23.44
CA ALA A 498 -7.68 -5.91 23.77
C ALA A 498 -6.51 -5.15 24.40
N HIS A 499 -5.76 -5.78 25.29
CA HIS A 499 -4.55 -5.20 25.89
C HIS A 499 -3.51 -4.83 24.81
N PHE A 500 -3.17 -5.76 23.93
CA PHE A 500 -2.17 -5.52 22.89
C PHE A 500 -2.66 -4.54 21.81
N ILE A 501 -3.96 -4.49 21.51
CA ILE A 501 -4.56 -3.43 20.69
C ILE A 501 -4.35 -2.06 21.34
N GLY A 502 -4.52 -1.97 22.68
CA GLY A 502 -4.23 -0.74 23.42
C GLY A 502 -2.78 -0.28 23.27
N LEU A 503 -1.81 -1.18 23.43
CA LEU A 503 -0.39 -0.88 23.24
C LEU A 503 -0.09 -0.46 21.79
N TRP A 504 -0.71 -1.13 20.81
CA TRP A 504 -0.62 -0.77 19.40
C TRP A 504 -1.10 0.67 19.16
N VAL A 505 -2.24 1.05 19.75
CA VAL A 505 -2.81 2.40 19.65
C VAL A 505 -1.85 3.45 20.23
N GLU A 506 -1.26 3.18 21.40
CA GLU A 506 -0.32 4.11 22.02
C GLU A 506 0.89 4.37 21.11
N VAL A 507 1.48 3.31 20.53
CA VAL A 507 2.59 3.44 19.57
C VAL A 507 2.14 4.19 18.32
N ALA A 508 0.98 3.89 17.77
CA ALA A 508 0.44 4.56 16.59
C ALA A 508 0.21 6.06 16.84
N ASN A 509 -0.36 6.41 17.99
CA ASN A 509 -0.59 7.80 18.39
C ASN A 509 0.71 8.56 18.65
N LEU A 510 1.69 7.92 19.32
CA LEU A 510 3.01 8.51 19.54
C LEU A 510 3.73 8.80 18.20
N ASN A 511 3.74 7.82 17.30
CA ASN A 511 4.29 7.99 15.95
C ASN A 511 3.64 9.16 15.21
N ALA A 512 2.32 9.25 15.24
CA ALA A 512 1.58 10.30 14.55
C ALA A 512 1.86 11.69 15.14
N ALA A 513 1.92 11.82 16.46
CA ALA A 513 2.24 13.06 17.13
C ALA A 513 3.64 13.58 16.76
N VAL A 514 4.66 12.70 16.84
CA VAL A 514 6.04 13.07 16.46
C VAL A 514 6.15 13.43 14.98
N ARG A 515 5.48 12.67 14.12
CA ARG A 515 5.49 12.96 12.67
C ARG A 515 4.84 14.31 12.36
N SER A 516 3.73 14.64 12.97
CA SER A 516 3.03 15.90 12.72
C SER A 516 3.88 17.14 13.06
N GLU A 517 4.80 17.02 14.02
CA GLU A 517 5.76 18.08 14.33
C GLU A 517 6.87 18.21 13.28
N LEU A 518 7.42 17.06 12.85
CA LEU A 518 8.63 16.99 12.02
C LEU A 518 8.36 17.00 10.53
N THR A 519 7.11 16.80 10.10
CA THR A 519 6.77 16.62 8.69
C THR A 519 5.54 17.42 8.29
N LYS A 520 5.63 18.22 7.24
CA LYS A 520 4.59 19.19 6.91
C LYS A 520 3.79 18.88 5.64
N HIS A 521 4.35 18.16 4.66
CA HIS A 521 3.67 17.76 3.41
C HIS A 521 2.81 18.88 2.81
N VAL A 522 3.45 20.01 2.51
CA VAL A 522 2.74 21.25 2.11
C VAL A 522 2.06 21.10 0.74
N VAL A 523 2.66 20.35 -0.18
CA VAL A 523 2.11 20.12 -1.53
C VAL A 523 0.81 19.31 -1.43
N GLU A 524 0.84 18.19 -0.76
CA GLU A 524 -0.35 17.33 -0.57
C GLU A 524 -1.45 18.08 0.19
N ALA A 525 -1.07 18.88 1.19
CA ALA A 525 -2.04 19.71 1.92
C ALA A 525 -2.74 20.73 1.01
N ALA A 526 -2.01 21.37 0.10
CA ALA A 526 -2.55 22.33 -0.86
C ALA A 526 -3.49 21.68 -1.87
N LEU A 527 -3.21 20.42 -2.23
CA LEU A 527 -4.00 19.64 -3.19
C LEU A 527 -5.21 18.92 -2.57
N MET A 528 -5.43 19.04 -1.26
CA MET A 528 -6.65 18.56 -0.62
C MET A 528 -7.72 19.67 -0.62
N THR A 529 -8.99 19.25 -0.59
CA THR A 529 -10.13 20.16 -0.53
C THR A 529 -9.99 21.18 0.62
N ASN A 530 -10.18 22.44 0.36
CA ASN A 530 -9.99 23.56 1.31
C ASN A 530 -8.58 23.63 1.92
N GLY A 531 -7.55 23.08 1.26
CA GLY A 531 -6.19 23.06 1.77
C GLY A 531 -5.62 24.43 2.10
N ILE A 532 -5.80 25.38 1.19
CA ILE A 532 -5.33 26.77 1.34
C ILE A 532 -6.06 27.47 2.48
N LYS A 533 -7.38 27.40 2.51
CA LYS A 533 -8.20 28.05 3.58
C LYS A 533 -7.91 27.47 4.96
N ALA A 534 -7.67 26.17 5.06
CA ALA A 534 -7.33 25.53 6.32
C ALA A 534 -6.01 26.05 6.91
N GLY A 535 -5.06 26.45 6.06
CA GLY A 535 -3.82 27.09 6.46
C GLY A 535 -2.95 26.24 7.39
N LYS A 536 -3.03 24.92 7.29
CA LYS A 536 -2.31 23.95 8.14
C LYS A 536 -1.73 22.84 7.30
N SER A 537 -0.63 22.27 7.76
CA SER A 537 0.03 21.16 7.10
C SER A 537 -0.87 19.91 6.98
N PHE A 538 -0.48 18.97 6.14
CA PHE A 538 -1.26 17.77 5.86
C PHE A 538 -1.61 16.96 7.12
N PHE A 539 -0.73 16.89 8.11
CA PHE A 539 -0.99 16.16 9.35
C PHE A 539 -1.70 17.00 10.43
N GLU A 540 -1.56 18.30 10.41
CA GLU A 540 -2.13 19.18 11.44
C GLU A 540 -3.56 19.65 11.13
N ARG A 541 -3.94 19.65 9.84
CA ARG A 541 -5.27 20.05 9.43
C ARG A 541 -6.33 19.02 9.82
N LYS A 542 -7.52 19.51 10.16
CA LYS A 542 -8.71 18.66 10.27
C LYS A 542 -9.24 18.35 8.87
N MET A 543 -9.43 17.05 8.56
CA MET A 543 -10.02 16.63 7.31
C MET A 543 -11.55 16.66 7.39
N PRO A 544 -12.26 16.82 6.25
CA PRO A 544 -13.72 16.66 6.21
C PRO A 544 -14.22 15.34 6.79
N TYR A 545 -13.47 14.26 6.54
CA TYR A 545 -13.76 12.92 7.10
C TYR A 545 -12.49 12.35 7.74
N GLU A 546 -12.58 12.09 9.06
CA GLU A 546 -11.45 11.67 9.88
C GLU A 546 -11.38 10.14 9.99
N ILE A 547 -10.80 9.51 8.97
CA ILE A 547 -10.49 8.08 8.91
C ILE A 547 -8.98 7.93 8.77
N ASN A 548 -8.24 8.18 9.85
CA ASN A 548 -6.83 8.55 9.79
C ASN A 548 -5.83 7.45 10.10
N SER A 549 -6.24 6.33 10.69
CA SER A 549 -5.33 5.25 11.10
C SER A 549 -5.99 3.90 10.96
N VAL A 550 -5.24 2.90 10.48
CA VAL A 550 -5.71 1.52 10.31
C VAL A 550 -4.80 0.51 11.00
N LEU A 551 -5.40 -0.34 11.83
CA LEU A 551 -4.77 -1.55 12.33
C LEU A 551 -4.96 -2.67 11.31
N LEU A 552 -3.86 -3.28 10.87
CA LEU A 552 -3.83 -4.34 9.86
C LEU A 552 -3.56 -5.70 10.53
N PRO A 553 -4.58 -6.52 10.81
CA PRO A 553 -4.40 -7.82 11.45
C PRO A 553 -3.76 -8.82 10.47
N VAL A 554 -2.79 -9.57 10.95
CA VAL A 554 -2.09 -10.64 10.23
C VAL A 554 -2.39 -11.96 10.91
N GLY A 555 -2.84 -12.97 10.17
CA GLY A 555 -3.06 -14.32 10.66
C GLY A 555 -4.29 -14.52 11.56
N MET A 556 -5.31 -13.64 11.47
CA MET A 556 -6.57 -13.82 12.23
C MET A 556 -7.26 -15.15 11.93
N ILE A 557 -7.17 -15.62 10.68
CA ILE A 557 -7.73 -16.93 10.29
C ILE A 557 -7.00 -18.07 10.99
N ASN A 558 -5.67 -17.99 11.19
CA ASN A 558 -4.94 -18.97 11.99
C ASN A 558 -5.41 -19.00 13.46
N VAL A 559 -5.77 -17.84 14.01
CA VAL A 559 -6.37 -17.78 15.36
C VAL A 559 -7.75 -18.44 15.35
N ALA A 560 -8.58 -18.18 14.34
CA ALA A 560 -9.92 -18.81 14.24
C ALA A 560 -9.82 -20.33 14.09
N ASP A 561 -8.94 -20.84 13.24
CA ASP A 561 -8.67 -22.28 13.05
C ASP A 561 -8.11 -22.93 14.33
N SER A 562 -7.24 -22.20 15.05
CA SER A 562 -6.72 -22.63 16.34
C SER A 562 -7.82 -22.74 17.39
N LEU A 563 -8.71 -21.74 17.47
CA LEU A 563 -9.85 -21.73 18.38
C LEU A 563 -10.87 -22.83 18.06
N ALA A 564 -11.14 -23.08 16.78
CA ALA A 564 -12.00 -24.19 16.35
C ALA A 564 -11.42 -25.55 16.80
N THR A 565 -10.11 -25.72 16.66
CA THR A 565 -9.38 -26.91 17.10
C THR A 565 -9.46 -27.08 18.62
N ILE A 566 -9.17 -26.03 19.39
CA ILE A 566 -9.26 -26.04 20.86
C ILE A 566 -10.69 -26.34 21.32
N LYS A 567 -11.67 -25.64 20.73
CA LYS A 567 -13.10 -25.86 21.06
C LYS A 567 -13.48 -27.34 20.89
N LYS A 568 -13.15 -27.92 19.73
CA LYS A 568 -13.51 -29.29 19.36
C LYS A 568 -12.78 -30.30 20.23
N LEU A 569 -11.45 -30.26 20.23
CA LEU A 569 -10.65 -31.34 20.81
C LEU A 569 -10.52 -31.26 22.33
N VAL A 570 -10.49 -30.05 22.91
CA VAL A 570 -10.27 -29.85 24.33
C VAL A 570 -11.60 -29.72 25.07
N PHE A 571 -12.50 -28.84 24.64
CA PHE A 571 -13.73 -28.54 25.43
C PHE A 571 -14.90 -29.46 25.06
N GLU A 572 -15.15 -29.78 23.80
CA GLU A 572 -16.32 -30.59 23.40
C GLU A 572 -16.05 -32.08 23.44
N GLU A 573 -15.08 -32.54 22.63
CA GLU A 573 -14.77 -33.99 22.53
C GLU A 573 -13.88 -34.50 23.68
N LYS A 574 -13.17 -33.60 24.37
CA LYS A 574 -12.25 -33.91 25.47
C LYS A 574 -11.24 -35.01 25.16
N LYS A 575 -10.80 -35.03 23.88
CA LYS A 575 -9.80 -35.98 23.37
C LYS A 575 -8.39 -35.70 23.88
N ILE A 576 -8.12 -34.42 24.15
CA ILE A 576 -6.84 -33.95 24.66
C ILE A 576 -7.08 -32.90 25.75
N THR A 577 -6.11 -32.77 26.66
CA THR A 577 -6.12 -31.67 27.63
C THR A 577 -5.43 -30.42 27.07
N MET A 578 -5.72 -29.27 27.65
CA MET A 578 -5.01 -28.03 27.28
C MET A 578 -3.50 -28.15 27.52
N GLU A 579 -3.08 -28.79 28.56
CA GLU A 579 -1.67 -29.03 28.88
C GLU A 579 -0.97 -29.89 27.83
N GLN A 580 -1.63 -30.96 27.33
CA GLN A 580 -1.11 -31.78 26.24
C GLN A 580 -0.93 -30.96 24.95
N LEU A 581 -1.91 -30.12 24.61
CA LEU A 581 -1.86 -29.26 23.44
C LEU A 581 -0.73 -28.23 23.56
N LYS A 582 -0.61 -27.55 24.73
CA LYS A 582 0.48 -26.60 25.00
C LYS A 582 1.84 -27.24 24.83
N LYS A 583 2.07 -28.41 25.44
CA LYS A 583 3.35 -29.16 25.30
C LYS A 583 3.68 -29.48 23.85
N ALA A 584 2.69 -29.94 23.08
CA ALA A 584 2.88 -30.29 21.68
C ALA A 584 3.24 -29.06 20.81
N VAL A 585 2.53 -27.95 21.03
CA VAL A 585 2.79 -26.67 20.35
C VAL A 585 4.17 -26.11 20.71
N GLN A 586 4.53 -26.13 22.01
CA GLN A 586 5.84 -25.69 22.48
C GLN A 586 6.99 -26.56 21.95
N ALA A 587 6.76 -27.87 21.77
CA ALA A 587 7.70 -28.80 21.14
C ALA A 587 7.77 -28.67 19.61
N ASN A 588 7.04 -27.69 19.02
CA ASN A 588 6.89 -27.55 17.57
C ASN A 588 6.42 -28.88 16.93
N TRP A 589 5.49 -29.57 17.57
CA TRP A 589 4.89 -30.86 17.20
C TRP A 589 5.85 -32.06 17.21
N LYS A 590 7.14 -31.87 17.56
CA LYS A 590 8.12 -32.96 17.60
C LYS A 590 7.73 -33.99 18.66
N GLY A 591 7.50 -35.26 18.25
CA GLY A 591 7.02 -36.33 19.09
C GLY A 591 5.51 -36.26 19.42
N HIS A 592 4.78 -35.39 18.72
CA HIS A 592 3.33 -35.21 18.88
C HIS A 592 2.61 -35.21 17.51
N GLU A 593 3.13 -35.97 16.53
CA GLU A 593 2.66 -35.96 15.14
C GLU A 593 1.20 -36.41 15.02
N ASP A 594 0.76 -37.38 15.85
CA ASP A 594 -0.63 -37.84 15.86
C ASP A 594 -1.58 -36.75 16.39
N LEU A 595 -1.14 -36.02 17.41
CA LEU A 595 -1.91 -34.88 17.93
C LEU A 595 -1.99 -33.76 16.90
N ARG A 596 -0.88 -33.48 16.22
CA ARG A 596 -0.88 -32.54 15.10
C ARG A 596 -1.87 -32.93 14.01
N ARG A 597 -1.90 -34.21 13.62
CA ARG A 597 -2.86 -34.72 12.62
C ARG A 597 -4.30 -34.49 13.08
N MET A 598 -4.65 -34.78 14.33
CA MET A 598 -5.98 -34.47 14.88
C MET A 598 -6.31 -32.97 14.79
N CYS A 599 -5.34 -32.10 15.08
CA CYS A 599 -5.49 -30.66 14.95
C CYS A 599 -5.70 -30.20 13.50
N LEU A 600 -5.03 -30.87 12.52
CA LEU A 600 -5.21 -30.61 11.10
C LEU A 600 -6.59 -31.04 10.59
N GLU A 601 -7.14 -32.12 11.13
CA GLU A 601 -8.46 -32.70 10.78
C GLU A 601 -9.64 -31.96 11.45
N ALA A 602 -9.38 -31.12 12.44
CA ALA A 602 -10.41 -30.27 13.02
C ALA A 602 -10.97 -29.29 11.95
N PRO A 603 -12.24 -28.81 12.10
CA PRO A 603 -12.84 -27.88 11.13
C PRO A 603 -11.97 -26.67 10.87
N LYS A 604 -11.93 -26.22 9.62
CA LYS A 604 -11.13 -25.08 9.14
C LYS A 604 -11.97 -24.09 8.37
N TYR A 605 -11.60 -22.83 8.51
CA TYR A 605 -12.21 -21.73 7.76
C TYR A 605 -12.01 -21.89 6.24
N GLY A 606 -12.99 -21.40 5.47
CA GLY A 606 -12.94 -21.41 4.00
C GLY A 606 -13.70 -22.58 3.36
N ASN A 607 -14.40 -23.39 4.14
CA ASN A 607 -15.11 -24.58 3.68
C ASN A 607 -16.65 -24.47 3.79
N ASP A 608 -17.19 -23.28 4.02
CA ASP A 608 -18.62 -23.02 4.28
C ASP A 608 -19.14 -23.80 5.52
N ASP A 609 -18.28 -23.94 6.53
CA ASP A 609 -18.59 -24.62 7.78
C ASP A 609 -18.79 -23.57 8.90
N ASP A 610 -20.02 -23.45 9.37
CA ASP A 610 -20.39 -22.50 10.43
C ASP A 610 -19.61 -22.73 11.73
N TYR A 611 -19.10 -23.92 11.96
CA TYR A 611 -18.33 -24.24 13.17
C TYR A 611 -17.10 -23.34 13.31
N THR A 612 -16.35 -23.11 12.22
CA THR A 612 -15.16 -22.25 12.21
C THR A 612 -15.46 -20.84 11.71
N ASP A 613 -16.34 -20.71 10.71
CA ASP A 613 -16.65 -19.43 10.10
C ASP A 613 -17.26 -18.45 11.08
N LEU A 614 -18.10 -18.91 12.04
CA LEU A 614 -18.71 -18.07 13.09
C LEU A 614 -17.68 -17.67 14.16
N ILE A 615 -16.64 -18.48 14.41
CA ILE A 615 -15.50 -18.09 15.27
C ILE A 615 -14.73 -16.96 14.60
N ALA A 616 -14.42 -17.09 13.32
CA ALA A 616 -13.77 -16.02 12.56
C ALA A 616 -14.61 -14.74 12.57
N LYS A 617 -15.91 -14.82 12.29
CA LYS A 617 -16.84 -13.69 12.36
C LYS A 617 -16.81 -12.98 13.71
N ASP A 618 -16.83 -13.73 14.81
CA ASP A 618 -16.81 -13.16 16.17
C ASP A 618 -15.48 -12.44 16.46
N LEU A 619 -14.35 -13.05 16.10
CA LEU A 619 -13.02 -12.46 16.26
C LEU A 619 -12.87 -11.14 15.47
N TYR A 620 -13.28 -11.13 14.21
CA TYR A 620 -13.22 -9.92 13.36
C TYR A 620 -14.13 -8.82 13.92
N ARG A 621 -15.35 -9.18 14.36
CA ARG A 621 -16.26 -8.22 14.99
C ARG A 621 -15.69 -7.69 16.31
N PHE A 622 -15.07 -8.54 17.11
CA PHE A 622 -14.42 -8.14 18.37
C PHE A 622 -13.28 -7.15 18.09
N LEU A 623 -12.38 -7.46 17.14
CA LEU A 623 -11.27 -6.58 16.77
C LEU A 623 -11.79 -5.21 16.30
N ALA A 624 -12.77 -5.19 15.39
CA ALA A 624 -13.35 -3.94 14.87
C ALA A 624 -13.96 -3.09 15.99
N LYS A 625 -14.75 -3.70 16.88
CA LYS A 625 -15.35 -3.02 18.03
C LYS A 625 -14.31 -2.51 19.03
N THR A 626 -13.21 -3.22 19.20
CA THR A 626 -12.16 -2.85 20.16
C THR A 626 -11.36 -1.68 19.65
N ILE A 627 -10.86 -1.73 18.40
CA ILE A 627 -10.01 -0.66 17.85
C ILE A 627 -10.76 0.66 17.68
N THR A 628 -12.04 0.62 17.32
CA THR A 628 -12.86 1.84 17.12
C THR A 628 -13.27 2.55 18.43
N LYS A 629 -12.96 1.99 19.60
CA LYS A 629 -13.11 2.71 20.88
C LYS A 629 -12.08 3.82 21.06
N PHE A 630 -10.91 3.68 20.43
CA PHE A 630 -9.78 4.56 20.66
C PHE A 630 -9.78 5.75 19.70
N ASP A 631 -9.47 6.93 20.26
CA ASP A 631 -9.26 8.14 19.49
C ASP A 631 -7.87 8.15 18.87
N TYR A 632 -7.80 8.68 17.64
CA TYR A 632 -6.53 8.91 16.98
C TYR A 632 -6.04 10.34 17.22
N THR A 633 -4.77 10.51 17.52
CA THR A 633 -4.19 11.80 17.93
C THR A 633 -4.34 12.92 16.88
N LEU A 634 -4.48 12.57 15.60
CA LEU A 634 -4.69 13.53 14.51
C LEU A 634 -6.17 13.71 14.13
N GLY A 635 -7.09 13.21 14.96
CA GLY A 635 -8.54 13.31 14.77
C GLY A 635 -9.21 12.01 14.34
N GLY A 636 -10.49 11.87 14.71
CA GLY A 636 -11.29 10.66 14.46
C GLY A 636 -10.92 9.48 15.33
N LYS A 637 -11.28 8.28 14.86
CA LYS A 637 -11.03 7.01 15.54
C LYS A 637 -10.06 6.14 14.73
N HIS A 638 -9.31 5.28 15.42
CA HIS A 638 -8.62 4.18 14.77
C HIS A 638 -9.62 3.24 14.09
N GLN A 639 -9.24 2.66 12.96
CA GLN A 639 -10.08 1.78 12.15
C GLN A 639 -9.43 0.40 11.99
N PRO A 640 -10.21 -0.66 11.81
CA PRO A 640 -9.70 -1.93 11.35
C PRO A 640 -9.49 -1.88 9.83
N GLY A 641 -8.36 -2.37 9.37
CA GLY A 641 -8.10 -2.69 7.96
C GLY A 641 -7.87 -4.19 7.78
N GLY A 642 -7.73 -4.64 6.55
CA GLY A 642 -7.60 -6.06 6.26
C GLY A 642 -6.53 -6.39 5.23
N ILE A 643 -5.50 -5.55 5.08
CA ILE A 643 -4.43 -5.77 4.12
C ILE A 643 -3.18 -6.23 4.86
N SER A 644 -2.79 -7.49 4.68
CA SER A 644 -1.56 -8.02 5.28
C SER A 644 -0.30 -7.71 4.46
N ILE A 645 -0.44 -7.24 3.19
CA ILE A 645 0.66 -7.19 2.22
C ILE A 645 1.34 -8.58 2.20
N SER A 646 2.65 -8.63 2.31
CA SER A 646 3.41 -9.88 2.51
C SER A 646 3.86 -10.09 3.97
N SER A 647 3.16 -9.48 4.93
CA SER A 647 3.49 -9.57 6.37
C SER A 647 3.23 -10.95 6.99
N MET A 648 2.47 -11.83 6.30
CA MET A 648 2.26 -13.21 6.71
C MET A 648 3.58 -13.98 6.78
N TRP A 649 4.60 -13.66 5.96
CA TRP A 649 5.93 -14.28 6.10
C TRP A 649 6.65 -13.77 7.34
N ALA A 650 6.80 -12.44 7.49
CA ALA A 650 7.47 -11.86 8.64
C ALA A 650 6.76 -12.18 9.96
N GLY A 651 5.42 -12.22 9.96
CA GLY A 651 4.62 -12.65 11.10
C GLY A 651 4.79 -14.13 11.42
N GLY A 652 4.87 -14.97 10.39
CA GLY A 652 5.12 -16.42 10.55
C GLY A 652 6.47 -16.71 11.17
N ASP A 653 7.53 -16.02 10.72
CA ASP A 653 8.90 -16.20 11.21
C ASP A 653 9.07 -15.97 12.71
N ILE A 654 8.31 -15.03 13.25
CA ILE A 654 8.40 -14.67 14.67
C ILE A 654 7.39 -15.41 15.54
N THR A 655 6.49 -16.19 14.94
CA THR A 655 5.44 -16.93 15.64
C THR A 655 5.77 -18.41 15.71
N GLY A 656 5.72 -18.99 16.90
CA GLY A 656 5.87 -20.41 17.15
C GLY A 656 4.80 -21.25 16.47
N ALA A 657 4.76 -22.56 16.74
CA ALA A 657 3.70 -23.44 16.28
C ALA A 657 2.33 -22.99 16.84
N THR A 658 1.27 -23.28 16.10
CA THR A 658 -0.10 -22.87 16.49
C THR A 658 -1.05 -24.07 16.55
N PRO A 659 -2.09 -24.02 17.40
CA PRO A 659 -3.01 -25.14 17.62
C PRO A 659 -3.78 -25.62 16.38
N ASP A 660 -3.82 -24.84 15.29
CA ASP A 660 -4.36 -25.26 13.99
C ASP A 660 -3.49 -26.30 13.26
N GLY A 661 -2.34 -26.68 13.82
CA GLY A 661 -1.40 -27.66 13.26
C GLY A 661 -0.25 -27.05 12.43
N ARG A 662 -0.09 -25.70 12.43
CA ARG A 662 1.01 -24.99 11.78
C ARG A 662 2.32 -25.19 12.57
N TYR A 663 3.44 -25.38 11.88
CA TYR A 663 4.77 -25.37 12.51
C TYR A 663 5.26 -23.93 12.79
N ALA A 664 6.20 -23.83 13.74
CA ALA A 664 6.92 -22.58 13.99
C ALA A 664 7.63 -22.09 12.73
N GLY A 665 7.55 -20.78 12.47
CA GLY A 665 8.21 -20.16 11.32
C GLY A 665 7.49 -20.38 9.97
N GLU A 666 6.47 -21.23 9.89
CA GLU A 666 5.65 -21.33 8.68
C GLU A 666 4.86 -20.04 8.43
N VAL A 667 4.56 -19.78 7.15
CA VAL A 667 3.78 -18.63 6.72
C VAL A 667 2.36 -18.69 7.31
N LEU A 668 1.85 -17.55 7.75
CA LEU A 668 0.46 -17.41 8.20
C LEU A 668 -0.51 -17.34 7.01
N ALA A 669 -1.81 -17.40 7.25
CA ALA A 669 -2.83 -17.19 6.23
C ALA A 669 -2.62 -15.84 5.55
N ASP A 670 -2.72 -15.81 4.22
CA ASP A 670 -2.54 -14.61 3.42
C ASP A 670 -3.80 -13.72 3.45
N GLY A 671 -3.64 -12.44 3.12
CA GLY A 671 -4.75 -11.51 3.15
C GLY A 671 -5.40 -11.39 4.53
N SER A 672 -6.68 -11.06 4.54
CA SER A 672 -7.49 -11.04 5.77
C SER A 672 -8.65 -12.02 5.70
N MET A 673 -9.12 -12.34 4.50
CA MET A 673 -10.28 -13.20 4.27
C MET A 673 -9.91 -14.55 3.63
N SER A 674 -8.66 -14.71 3.22
CA SER A 674 -8.19 -15.97 2.60
C SER A 674 -8.07 -17.08 3.65
N PRO A 675 -8.50 -18.30 3.32
CA PRO A 675 -8.20 -19.48 4.14
C PRO A 675 -6.69 -19.73 4.27
N MET A 676 -6.29 -20.44 5.28
CA MET A 676 -4.93 -20.98 5.33
C MET A 676 -4.72 -21.95 4.20
N ARG A 677 -3.62 -21.78 3.45
CA ARG A 677 -3.30 -22.61 2.27
C ARG A 677 -3.44 -24.10 2.54
N GLY A 678 -4.08 -24.80 1.61
CA GLY A 678 -4.32 -26.24 1.70
C GLY A 678 -5.35 -26.68 2.75
N ARG A 679 -6.11 -25.73 3.32
CA ARG A 679 -7.22 -26.00 4.27
C ARG A 679 -8.58 -25.81 3.62
N ASP A 680 -8.64 -25.13 2.50
CA ASP A 680 -9.82 -24.81 1.69
C ASP A 680 -10.08 -25.94 0.67
N THR A 681 -10.78 -26.98 1.12
CA THR A 681 -10.98 -28.23 0.35
C THR A 681 -12.30 -28.29 -0.40
N ASN A 682 -13.24 -27.35 -0.12
CA ASN A 682 -14.62 -27.42 -0.65
C ASN A 682 -14.85 -26.48 -1.86
N GLY A 683 -13.74 -25.96 -2.46
CA GLY A 683 -13.78 -25.19 -3.70
C GLY A 683 -14.16 -23.70 -3.55
N PRO A 684 -14.16 -22.96 -4.69
CA PRO A 684 -14.23 -21.50 -4.67
C PRO A 684 -15.55 -20.94 -4.08
N THR A 685 -16.65 -21.61 -4.30
CA THR A 685 -17.96 -21.18 -3.77
C THR A 685 -17.99 -21.26 -2.23
N ALA A 686 -17.38 -22.27 -1.65
CA ALA A 686 -17.30 -22.40 -0.20
C ALA A 686 -16.42 -21.29 0.41
N ILE A 687 -15.30 -20.92 -0.26
CA ILE A 687 -14.42 -19.84 0.17
C ILE A 687 -15.17 -18.52 0.21
N ILE A 688 -15.88 -18.14 -0.87
CA ILE A 688 -16.61 -16.86 -0.90
C ILE A 688 -17.75 -16.81 0.12
N LYS A 689 -18.41 -17.93 0.38
CA LYS A 689 -19.45 -18.02 1.42
C LYS A 689 -18.86 -17.85 2.82
N SER A 690 -17.77 -18.55 3.15
CA SER A 690 -17.07 -18.37 4.43
C SER A 690 -16.65 -16.90 4.62
N ALA A 691 -16.02 -16.31 3.60
CA ALA A 691 -15.58 -14.92 3.65
C ALA A 691 -16.75 -13.93 3.81
N SER A 692 -17.89 -14.20 3.19
CA SER A 692 -19.09 -13.35 3.27
C SER A 692 -19.79 -13.39 4.65
N LYS A 693 -19.54 -14.40 5.48
CA LYS A 693 -20.07 -14.45 6.85
C LYS A 693 -19.43 -13.40 7.76
N ILE A 694 -18.21 -12.96 7.45
CA ILE A 694 -17.53 -11.87 8.15
C ILE A 694 -18.13 -10.53 7.68
N ASP A 695 -18.44 -9.65 8.63
CA ASP A 695 -18.99 -8.31 8.34
C ASP A 695 -17.89 -7.39 7.83
N GLN A 696 -17.65 -7.44 6.51
CA GLN A 696 -16.56 -6.71 5.87
C GLN A 696 -16.83 -5.20 5.78
N ALA A 697 -18.08 -4.75 5.92
CA ALA A 697 -18.43 -3.34 5.98
C ALA A 697 -17.91 -2.63 7.24
N LEU A 698 -17.48 -3.37 8.26
CA LEU A 698 -16.82 -2.79 9.44
C LEU A 698 -15.38 -2.34 9.19
N TYR A 699 -14.77 -2.77 8.08
CA TYR A 699 -13.34 -2.63 7.78
C TYR A 699 -13.09 -1.59 6.68
N ALA A 700 -12.04 -0.78 6.84
CA ALA A 700 -11.60 0.16 5.79
C ALA A 700 -11.18 -0.56 4.51
N SER A 701 -10.66 -1.78 4.66
CA SER A 701 -10.26 -2.67 3.57
C SER A 701 -10.37 -4.13 4.00
N THR A 702 -10.51 -5.06 3.05
CA THR A 702 -10.34 -6.50 3.23
C THR A 702 -9.64 -7.08 2.00
N LEU A 703 -9.09 -8.29 2.12
CA LEU A 703 -8.36 -8.91 1.03
C LEU A 703 -8.62 -10.41 0.98
N LEU A 704 -9.18 -10.88 -0.15
CA LEU A 704 -9.37 -12.28 -0.49
C LEU A 704 -8.55 -12.61 -1.74
N ASN A 705 -7.60 -13.54 -1.61
CA ASN A 705 -6.83 -14.11 -2.71
C ASN A 705 -7.42 -15.45 -3.14
N MET A 706 -7.48 -15.68 -4.45
CA MET A 706 -7.80 -16.98 -5.02
C MET A 706 -6.84 -17.30 -6.16
N LYS A 707 -6.50 -18.59 -6.34
CA LYS A 707 -5.65 -19.05 -7.42
C LYS A 707 -6.42 -20.04 -8.28
N PHE A 708 -6.48 -19.75 -9.58
CA PHE A 708 -7.10 -20.64 -10.57
C PHE A 708 -6.08 -21.20 -11.54
N HIS A 709 -6.29 -22.47 -11.93
CA HIS A 709 -5.52 -23.06 -13.01
C HIS A 709 -5.89 -22.38 -14.35
N PRO A 710 -4.92 -22.03 -15.22
CA PRO A 710 -5.20 -21.35 -16.49
C PRO A 710 -6.22 -22.05 -17.39
N SER A 711 -6.24 -23.40 -17.38
CA SER A 711 -7.18 -24.19 -18.18
C SER A 711 -8.65 -24.01 -17.78
N THR A 712 -8.93 -23.50 -16.58
CA THR A 712 -10.29 -23.26 -16.09
C THR A 712 -10.90 -21.96 -16.58
N LEU A 713 -10.11 -21.13 -17.26
CA LEU A 713 -10.52 -19.85 -17.86
C LEU A 713 -10.28 -19.88 -19.39
N GLY A 714 -10.50 -21.04 -20.02
CA GLY A 714 -10.14 -21.28 -21.40
C GLY A 714 -11.00 -20.53 -22.43
N ASN A 715 -12.25 -20.24 -22.11
CA ASN A 715 -13.22 -19.65 -23.02
C ASN A 715 -14.10 -18.60 -22.33
N THR A 716 -14.91 -17.88 -23.11
CA THR A 716 -15.81 -16.80 -22.61
C THR A 716 -16.84 -17.31 -21.59
N GLU A 717 -17.34 -18.52 -21.71
CA GLU A 717 -18.31 -19.07 -20.74
C GLU A 717 -17.67 -19.31 -19.37
N ASP A 718 -16.42 -19.68 -19.32
CA ASP A 718 -15.68 -19.82 -18.06
C ASP A 718 -15.45 -18.43 -17.42
N LEU A 719 -15.15 -17.41 -18.23
CA LEU A 719 -15.04 -16.04 -17.73
C LEU A 719 -16.38 -15.53 -17.18
N LYS A 720 -17.53 -15.87 -17.82
CA LYS A 720 -18.85 -15.55 -17.29
C LYS A 720 -19.15 -16.22 -15.95
N LYS A 721 -18.74 -17.48 -15.78
CA LYS A 721 -18.85 -18.17 -14.48
C LYS A 721 -18.02 -17.43 -13.40
N LEU A 722 -16.80 -17.03 -13.72
CA LEU A 722 -15.96 -16.27 -12.77
C LEU A 722 -16.55 -14.89 -12.47
N ALA A 723 -17.07 -14.18 -13.48
CA ALA A 723 -17.80 -12.92 -13.30
C ALA A 723 -19.01 -13.10 -12.38
N THR A 724 -19.74 -14.19 -12.53
CA THR A 724 -20.89 -14.55 -11.67
C THR A 724 -20.45 -14.83 -10.24
N LEU A 725 -19.33 -15.55 -10.04
CA LEU A 725 -18.74 -15.80 -8.72
C LEU A 725 -18.40 -14.49 -8.02
N ILE A 726 -17.75 -13.54 -8.74
CA ILE A 726 -17.38 -12.21 -8.22
C ILE A 726 -18.63 -11.42 -7.82
N LYS A 727 -19.62 -11.32 -8.72
CA LYS A 727 -20.88 -10.62 -8.44
C LYS A 727 -21.62 -11.22 -7.25
N THR A 728 -21.66 -12.56 -7.16
CA THR A 728 -22.26 -13.29 -6.04
C THR A 728 -21.55 -12.97 -4.72
N TYR A 729 -20.22 -12.99 -4.71
CA TYR A 729 -19.45 -12.61 -3.52
C TYR A 729 -19.79 -11.21 -3.03
N PHE A 730 -19.87 -10.23 -3.93
CA PHE A 730 -20.21 -8.86 -3.56
C PHE A 730 -21.67 -8.68 -3.14
N SER A 731 -22.61 -9.42 -3.74
CA SER A 731 -24.01 -9.42 -3.30
C SER A 731 -24.18 -10.00 -1.88
N LEU A 732 -23.31 -10.94 -1.49
CA LEU A 732 -23.27 -11.51 -0.14
C LEU A 732 -22.55 -10.61 0.89
N GLY A 733 -22.04 -9.44 0.49
CA GLY A 733 -21.36 -8.48 1.38
C GLY A 733 -19.84 -8.52 1.34
N GLY A 734 -19.25 -9.29 0.41
CA GLY A 734 -17.81 -9.27 0.16
C GLY A 734 -17.32 -7.88 -0.24
N LYS A 735 -16.06 -7.55 0.10
CA LYS A 735 -15.51 -6.23 -0.17
C LYS A 735 -14.48 -6.24 -1.32
N HIS A 736 -13.60 -7.23 -1.35
CA HIS A 736 -12.51 -7.32 -2.32
C HIS A 736 -12.17 -8.77 -2.66
N ILE A 737 -11.88 -9.02 -3.93
CA ILE A 737 -11.34 -10.30 -4.42
C ILE A 737 -10.33 -10.06 -5.54
N GLN A 738 -9.28 -10.86 -5.58
CA GLN A 738 -8.25 -10.84 -6.60
C GLN A 738 -7.77 -12.25 -6.94
N PHE A 739 -7.15 -12.39 -8.12
CA PHE A 739 -6.84 -13.71 -8.68
C PHE A 739 -5.38 -13.85 -9.11
N ASN A 740 -4.83 -15.04 -8.89
CA ASN A 740 -3.70 -15.58 -9.63
C ASN A 740 -4.22 -16.59 -10.66
N VAL A 741 -3.85 -16.40 -11.92
CA VAL A 741 -4.14 -17.37 -12.98
C VAL A 741 -2.82 -17.92 -13.49
N VAL A 742 -2.32 -18.92 -12.79
CA VAL A 742 -1.01 -19.53 -13.05
C VAL A 742 -1.00 -20.97 -12.53
N SER A 743 -0.42 -21.90 -13.29
CA SER A 743 -0.34 -23.28 -12.83
C SER A 743 0.86 -23.50 -11.90
N ARG A 744 0.73 -24.51 -11.04
CA ARG A 744 1.81 -24.92 -10.14
C ARG A 744 3.05 -25.38 -10.92
N GLU A 745 2.85 -26.08 -12.03
CA GLU A 745 3.90 -26.55 -12.91
C GLU A 745 4.70 -25.40 -13.51
N MET A 746 4.02 -24.37 -14.01
CA MET A 746 4.66 -23.15 -14.54
C MET A 746 5.51 -22.45 -13.48
N LEU A 747 5.00 -22.31 -12.26
CA LEU A 747 5.73 -21.68 -11.16
C LEU A 747 6.97 -22.49 -10.74
N LEU A 748 6.85 -23.82 -10.70
CA LEU A 748 7.98 -24.72 -10.41
C LEU A 748 9.04 -24.67 -11.52
N GLU A 749 8.63 -24.58 -12.79
CA GLU A 749 9.55 -24.40 -13.90
C GLU A 749 10.22 -23.01 -13.87
N ALA A 750 9.46 -21.94 -13.58
CA ALA A 750 10.00 -20.60 -13.41
C ALA A 750 11.02 -20.50 -12.25
N GLN A 751 10.86 -21.30 -11.20
CA GLN A 751 11.79 -21.38 -10.09
C GLN A 751 13.11 -22.07 -10.48
N LYS A 752 13.06 -23.06 -11.42
CA LYS A 752 14.25 -23.78 -11.92
C LYS A 752 14.97 -23.02 -13.02
N HIS A 753 14.22 -22.34 -13.88
CA HIS A 753 14.69 -21.68 -15.09
C HIS A 753 14.25 -20.21 -15.11
N PRO A 754 14.69 -19.36 -14.13
CA PRO A 754 14.22 -18.00 -13.97
C PRO A 754 14.45 -17.09 -15.19
N GLU A 755 15.51 -17.35 -15.95
CA GLU A 755 15.84 -16.65 -17.19
C GLU A 755 14.77 -16.79 -18.28
N SER A 756 14.09 -17.93 -18.32
CA SER A 756 13.01 -18.21 -19.31
C SER A 756 11.66 -17.63 -18.91
N TYR A 757 11.51 -17.17 -17.67
CA TYR A 757 10.28 -16.68 -17.09
C TYR A 757 10.44 -15.29 -16.46
N SER A 758 11.37 -14.49 -16.98
CA SER A 758 11.70 -13.15 -16.44
C SER A 758 10.52 -12.17 -16.46
N ASP A 759 9.50 -12.43 -17.27
CA ASP A 759 8.27 -11.64 -17.43
C ASP A 759 7.05 -12.23 -16.70
N LEU A 760 7.20 -13.38 -16.05
CA LEU A 760 6.11 -13.97 -15.30
C LEU A 760 5.73 -13.11 -14.10
N VAL A 761 4.56 -12.49 -14.18
CA VAL A 761 3.98 -11.71 -13.09
C VAL A 761 3.05 -12.58 -12.26
N VAL A 762 3.04 -12.36 -10.95
CA VAL A 762 2.13 -13.03 -10.02
C VAL A 762 1.49 -12.02 -9.08
N ARG A 763 0.26 -12.29 -8.65
CA ARG A 763 -0.40 -11.53 -7.61
C ARG A 763 0.07 -12.00 -6.23
N VAL A 764 0.66 -11.11 -5.47
CA VAL A 764 1.16 -11.41 -4.12
C VAL A 764 0.06 -11.23 -3.07
N ALA A 765 -0.18 -10.02 -2.64
CA ALA A 765 -1.27 -9.68 -1.71
C ALA A 765 -1.56 -8.17 -1.78
N GLY A 766 -2.54 -7.78 -2.59
CA GLY A 766 -2.89 -6.37 -2.86
C GLY A 766 -2.01 -5.68 -3.91
N TYR A 767 -0.99 -6.36 -4.43
CA TYR A 767 -0.09 -5.89 -5.49
C TYR A 767 0.45 -7.08 -6.30
N SER A 768 1.00 -6.81 -7.47
CA SER A 768 1.66 -7.79 -8.34
C SER A 768 3.18 -7.59 -8.35
N ALA A 769 3.92 -8.65 -8.66
CA ALA A 769 5.38 -8.61 -8.78
C ALA A 769 5.87 -9.63 -9.82
N TYR A 770 7.07 -9.45 -10.35
CA TYR A 770 7.71 -10.49 -11.15
C TYR A 770 8.09 -11.67 -10.26
N PHE A 771 7.64 -12.88 -10.63
CA PHE A 771 7.82 -14.08 -9.81
C PHE A 771 9.30 -14.38 -9.55
N VAL A 772 10.13 -14.24 -10.58
CA VAL A 772 11.57 -14.54 -10.48
C VAL A 772 12.35 -13.57 -9.58
N GLN A 773 11.80 -12.36 -9.35
CA GLN A 773 12.39 -11.38 -8.43
C GLN A 773 11.98 -11.59 -6.96
N LEU A 774 11.04 -12.49 -6.71
CA LEU A 774 10.62 -12.84 -5.35
C LEU A 774 11.65 -13.78 -4.72
N GLY A 775 11.94 -13.59 -3.45
CA GLY A 775 12.76 -14.55 -2.70
C GLY A 775 12.09 -15.93 -2.66
N LYS A 776 12.91 -17.00 -2.65
CA LYS A 776 12.46 -18.40 -2.73
C LYS A 776 11.28 -18.72 -1.79
N ARG A 777 11.30 -18.27 -0.55
CA ARG A 777 10.21 -18.52 0.41
C ARG A 777 8.86 -17.94 -0.04
N VAL A 778 8.88 -16.77 -0.68
CA VAL A 778 7.69 -16.13 -1.23
C VAL A 778 7.18 -16.91 -2.43
N GLN A 779 8.09 -17.35 -3.31
CA GLN A 779 7.77 -18.21 -4.44
C GLN A 779 7.13 -19.52 -3.96
N ASP A 780 7.73 -20.19 -2.97
CA ASP A 780 7.23 -21.46 -2.41
C ASP A 780 5.82 -21.32 -1.82
N GLU A 781 5.51 -20.17 -1.21
CA GLU A 781 4.17 -19.91 -0.69
C GLU A 781 3.14 -19.75 -1.82
N ILE A 782 3.47 -18.97 -2.87
CA ILE A 782 2.57 -18.78 -4.01
C ILE A 782 2.33 -20.10 -4.74
N ILE A 783 3.36 -20.94 -4.87
CA ILE A 783 3.26 -22.31 -5.42
C ILE A 783 2.30 -23.16 -4.57
N ALA A 784 2.37 -23.03 -3.24
CA ALA A 784 1.60 -23.83 -2.29
C ALA A 784 0.14 -23.37 -2.09
N ARG A 785 -0.28 -22.23 -2.65
CA ARG A 785 -1.68 -21.81 -2.62
C ARG A 785 -2.57 -22.83 -3.30
N THR A 786 -3.75 -23.08 -2.73
CA THR A 786 -4.74 -24.00 -3.30
C THR A 786 -5.08 -23.58 -4.72
N GLU A 787 -4.95 -24.49 -5.66
CA GLU A 787 -5.30 -24.31 -7.06
C GLU A 787 -6.75 -24.75 -7.28
N LEU A 788 -7.56 -23.79 -7.67
CA LEU A 788 -9.01 -23.95 -7.80
C LEU A 788 -9.41 -24.21 -9.25
N SER A 789 -10.58 -24.83 -9.43
CA SER A 789 -11.30 -24.95 -10.70
C SER A 789 -12.72 -24.41 -10.57
N ILE A 790 -13.29 -23.90 -11.67
CA ILE A 790 -14.66 -23.37 -11.73
C ILE A 790 -15.59 -24.39 -12.36
#